data_a22b9b179b9cfd66db0abf75c369df59
#
_entry.id   a22b9b179b9cfd66db0abf75c369df59
#
_cell.length_a   1.000
_cell.length_b   1.000
_cell.length_c   1.000
_cell.angle_alpha   90.00
_cell.angle_beta   90.00
_cell.angle_gamma   90.00
#
_symmetry.space_group_name_H-M   'P 1'
#
loop_
_entity.id
_entity.type
_entity.pdbx_description
1 polymer ?
#
loop_
_entity_poly.entity_id
_entity_poly.type
_entity_poly.pdbx_seq_one_letter_code
_entity_poly.pdbx_strand_id
1 'polypeptide(L)'
;MNKRLIFITLYILFSKALSAQCPDRAFLFHRIVWLRDSSTVSTDDQLRELNNYLKKVSDCPYQNDSTHAMLIARIGWLYSLQKDFSLAINFTDQALDMIHHHLSNPNINESHLIKYYFNLTIFFDSTAQQKQKIEAVDSCIELAIRLQTGFNYALPLMTWKVRWLFEKGDYFNSMNVAGLVVNICRKSGNYSAYVPYCEIYMINSLIQLKKYQTADQLADTAIRETLFSGNAIYIGSLFNVKADIAASTGNTKEAIRYMKLALFYNKKTGYHSGYATSWNNLGYKLYFRKLHQNDRALTACQEALKYVDNDEVIDILKNIANIYVSQGDFDLAFDYFHRAFGKIRPGSDDTNLLQVWDDEKSGNTTTEYVINLLLDKADAYFIRFKQNHDDLDLQHALRIYKTADRFMDRMRNAQTELSSKLYWRLASRRLYEKSIESCYLLANADEAFYFFEKSRAVLLYDQLREQQIGDKEIGEMAMMKKTILRTEKSMSSLNPASGQYAELQRNLFFSKQDLNRADQLARVKNPWYYQSLVDTSFISLTTIQNDLTNLGIETILEFFQGDSAVYLLTIHSKKTQIARIDKNHFEKTADRFTMYLQSSDFQNQDYGGFIQCSLDLYHLIFPKEAPSAGKTIISPDGNYFPFEALVINQNPSGPEYFLNDHVVSYTYSVRYLLNDFKTDSAFSAGTFLGLAPVHYPSSLGLSSLFRSNVSLEKISSSFPKARVLFEGQASRNNFMKLFNGYRIIQLYTHAADSSSLGEPVIYFNDSALYLSELIPEKKPSTRLIVLSACETGKGKLYQGEGVFSFNRGFAALGIPGSVINLWAVENESTYTIMESFYKYVSEGLPTDIALQKAKLDFIKLSPHERRLPYYWAAPVFVGKTETLNVSGHSNLFTELLVSFVLLTGFLFFYLWPKRKKSQ
;
A
#
# COMPACT_ATOMS: atom_id res chain seq x y z
N MET A 1 59.45 -5.40 65.66
CA MET A 1 58.43 -5.95 64.78
C MET A 1 57.40 -4.86 64.47
N ASN A 2 57.34 -4.46 63.19
CA ASN A 2 56.84 -3.15 62.74
C ASN A 2 55.28 -3.02 62.87
N LYS A 3 54.85 -2.00 63.63
CA LYS A 3 53.46 -1.58 63.77
C LYS A 3 52.75 -1.38 62.37
N ARG A 4 53.54 -1.08 61.33
CA ARG A 4 53.06 -0.95 59.94
C ARG A 4 52.62 -2.31 59.32
N LEU A 5 53.28 -3.41 59.72
CA LEU A 5 52.93 -4.73 59.18
C LEU A 5 51.61 -5.23 59.82
N ILE A 6 51.36 -4.90 61.07
CA ILE A 6 50.11 -5.25 61.75
C ILE A 6 48.93 -4.44 61.16
N PHE A 7 49.17 -3.18 60.83
CA PHE A 7 48.15 -2.35 60.18
C PHE A 7 47.85 -2.79 58.77
N ILE A 8 48.86 -3.21 58.01
CA ILE A 8 48.67 -3.74 56.63
C ILE A 8 47.99 -5.10 56.69
N THR A 9 48.33 -5.97 57.63
CA THR A 9 47.67 -7.26 57.81
C THR A 9 46.20 -7.13 58.31
N LEU A 10 46.00 -6.17 59.25
CA LEU A 10 44.62 -5.82 59.66
C LEU A 10 43.80 -5.16 58.54
N TYR A 11 44.41 -4.31 57.70
CA TYR A 11 43.78 -3.69 56.58
C TYR A 11 43.44 -4.72 55.47
N ILE A 12 44.34 -5.69 55.22
CA ILE A 12 44.12 -6.82 54.30
C ILE A 12 43.07 -7.79 54.88
N LEU A 13 43.09 -8.03 56.23
CA LEU A 13 42.02 -8.83 56.85
C LEU A 13 40.71 -8.09 56.95
N PHE A 14 40.68 -6.76 57.12
CA PHE A 14 39.47 -5.96 57.09
C PHE A 14 38.98 -5.77 55.67
N SER A 15 39.81 -5.63 54.66
CA SER A 15 39.44 -5.62 53.26
C SER A 15 38.95 -7.01 52.80
N LYS A 16 39.52 -8.11 53.27
CA LYS A 16 38.97 -9.47 53.07
C LYS A 16 37.67 -9.71 53.84
N ALA A 17 37.48 -9.13 55.03
CA ALA A 17 36.23 -9.18 55.76
C ALA A 17 35.11 -8.35 55.10
N LEU A 18 35.46 -7.24 54.43
CA LEU A 18 34.52 -6.48 53.63
C LEU A 18 34.20 -7.16 52.30
N SER A 19 35.13 -7.95 51.74
CA SER A 19 34.87 -8.79 50.55
C SER A 19 34.09 -10.06 50.88
N ALA A 20 33.83 -10.38 52.15
CA ALA A 20 33.09 -11.57 52.64
C ALA A 20 31.58 -11.40 52.66
N GLN A 21 30.99 -10.44 51.92
CA GLN A 21 29.52 -10.25 51.89
C GLN A 21 28.84 -10.59 50.57
N CYS A 22 29.55 -11.12 49.61
CA CYS A 22 28.91 -11.58 48.39
C CYS A 22 28.13 -12.89 48.64
N PRO A 23 26.83 -12.96 48.40
CA PRO A 23 26.12 -14.23 48.45
C PRO A 23 26.74 -15.19 47.43
N ASP A 24 26.77 -16.47 47.78
CA ASP A 24 27.15 -17.48 46.79
C ASP A 24 26.21 -17.41 45.57
N ARG A 25 26.79 -17.45 44.38
CA ARG A 25 26.03 -17.30 43.10
C ARG A 25 24.95 -18.38 42.95
N ALA A 26 25.30 -19.62 43.26
CA ALA A 26 24.34 -20.74 43.15
C ALA A 26 23.25 -20.62 44.20
N PHE A 27 23.60 -20.27 45.41
CA PHE A 27 22.63 -19.99 46.47
C PHE A 27 21.67 -18.85 46.07
N LEU A 28 22.18 -17.73 45.56
CA LEU A 28 21.32 -16.63 45.12
C LEU A 28 20.38 -17.05 44.03
N PHE A 29 20.89 -17.79 43.03
CA PHE A 29 20.08 -18.32 41.95
C PHE A 29 18.93 -19.19 42.50
N HIS A 30 19.27 -20.17 43.33
CA HIS A 30 18.26 -21.04 43.92
C HIS A 30 17.29 -20.31 44.82
N ARG A 31 17.74 -19.28 45.52
CA ARG A 31 16.87 -18.47 46.38
C ARG A 31 15.88 -17.65 45.60
N ILE A 32 16.31 -17.02 44.45
CA ILE A 32 15.40 -16.30 43.55
C ILE A 32 14.34 -17.25 42.97
N VAL A 33 14.73 -18.46 42.55
CA VAL A 33 13.82 -19.47 42.05
C VAL A 33 12.85 -19.92 43.14
N TRP A 34 13.32 -20.22 44.35
CA TRP A 34 12.49 -20.62 45.46
C TRP A 34 11.48 -19.54 45.85
N LEU A 35 11.88 -18.28 45.92
CA LEU A 35 10.99 -17.14 46.18
C LEU A 35 9.96 -16.95 45.08
N ARG A 36 10.31 -17.24 43.81
CA ARG A 36 9.36 -17.20 42.71
C ARG A 36 8.22 -18.21 42.90
N ASP A 37 8.59 -19.42 43.30
CA ASP A 37 7.67 -20.55 43.34
C ASP A 37 6.98 -20.70 44.71
N SER A 38 7.40 -19.91 45.74
CA SER A 38 6.85 -19.95 47.11
C SER A 38 5.56 -19.14 47.20
N SER A 39 4.50 -19.78 47.71
CA SER A 39 3.23 -19.12 48.09
C SER A 39 3.21 -18.64 49.56
N THR A 40 4.26 -18.92 50.37
CA THR A 40 4.31 -18.66 51.77
C THR A 40 4.95 -17.32 52.16
N VAL A 41 5.67 -16.68 51.21
CA VAL A 41 6.35 -15.42 51.47
C VAL A 41 5.61 -14.28 50.79
N SER A 42 5.24 -13.26 51.54
CA SER A 42 4.53 -12.10 50.98
C SER A 42 5.35 -11.36 49.90
N THR A 43 4.67 -10.66 48.99
CA THR A 43 5.34 -9.85 47.93
C THR A 43 6.29 -8.80 48.56
N ASP A 44 5.90 -8.17 49.64
CA ASP A 44 6.69 -7.15 50.34
C ASP A 44 7.94 -7.73 50.99
N ASP A 45 7.84 -8.92 51.59
CA ASP A 45 8.99 -9.60 52.16
C ASP A 45 9.97 -10.08 51.10
N GLN A 46 9.46 -10.59 49.97
CA GLN A 46 10.28 -10.91 48.81
C GLN A 46 11.01 -9.67 48.26
N LEU A 47 10.32 -8.54 48.11
CA LEU A 47 10.90 -7.29 47.65
C LEU A 47 12.01 -6.83 48.63
N ARG A 48 11.74 -6.88 49.92
CA ARG A 48 12.72 -6.50 50.95
C ARG A 48 13.97 -7.36 50.87
N GLU A 49 13.80 -8.68 50.79
CA GLU A 49 14.90 -9.65 50.68
C GLU A 49 15.71 -9.45 49.39
N LEU A 50 15.04 -9.38 48.24
CA LEU A 50 15.72 -9.27 46.95
C LEU A 50 16.43 -7.93 46.77
N ASN A 51 15.87 -6.81 47.27
CA ASN A 51 16.53 -5.51 47.26
C ASN A 51 17.81 -5.49 48.17
N ASN A 52 17.78 -6.28 49.28
CA ASN A 52 19.00 -6.44 50.09
C ASN A 52 20.08 -7.24 49.35
N TYR A 53 19.71 -8.28 48.58
CA TYR A 53 20.66 -8.97 47.68
C TYR A 53 21.15 -8.05 46.56
N LEU A 54 20.31 -7.26 45.97
CA LEU A 54 20.70 -6.35 44.86
C LEU A 54 21.79 -5.36 45.30
N LYS A 55 21.66 -4.80 46.52
CA LYS A 55 22.69 -3.91 47.10
C LYS A 55 24.04 -4.60 47.32
N LYS A 56 24.05 -5.92 47.56
CA LYS A 56 25.29 -6.69 47.77
C LYS A 56 25.92 -7.17 46.45
N VAL A 57 25.13 -7.44 45.46
CA VAL A 57 25.61 -7.99 44.19
C VAL A 57 26.39 -6.99 43.35
N SER A 58 26.16 -5.69 43.53
CA SER A 58 26.91 -4.62 42.83
C SER A 58 28.42 -4.71 42.94
N ASP A 59 28.92 -5.30 44.06
CA ASP A 59 30.34 -5.42 44.32
C ASP A 59 30.86 -6.86 44.15
N CYS A 60 30.06 -7.78 43.67
CA CYS A 60 30.40 -9.18 43.56
C CYS A 60 31.06 -9.57 42.22
N PRO A 61 31.89 -10.64 42.16
CA PRO A 61 32.55 -11.08 40.94
C PRO A 61 31.60 -11.49 39.81
N TYR A 62 30.34 -11.79 40.12
CA TYR A 62 29.30 -12.15 39.16
C TYR A 62 28.29 -11.02 38.89
N GLN A 63 28.66 -9.76 39.30
CA GLN A 63 27.94 -8.62 38.80
C GLN A 63 27.89 -8.67 37.26
N ASN A 64 26.77 -8.24 36.69
CA ASN A 64 26.55 -8.24 35.24
C ASN A 64 26.52 -9.63 34.56
N ASP A 65 26.15 -10.68 35.31
CA ASP A 65 25.83 -11.98 34.74
C ASP A 65 24.31 -12.25 34.71
N SER A 66 23.94 -13.43 34.22
CA SER A 66 22.52 -13.86 34.15
C SER A 66 21.83 -13.96 35.51
N THR A 67 22.56 -14.25 36.61
CA THR A 67 21.98 -14.34 37.94
C THR A 67 21.64 -12.96 38.48
N HIS A 68 22.51 -11.99 38.23
CA HIS A 68 22.23 -10.59 38.56
C HIS A 68 21.06 -10.03 37.76
N ALA A 69 21.05 -10.24 36.42
CA ALA A 69 19.93 -9.82 35.58
C ALA A 69 18.60 -10.48 36.02
N MET A 70 18.62 -11.75 36.43
CA MET A 70 17.45 -12.44 36.95
C MET A 70 16.95 -11.87 38.29
N LEU A 71 17.86 -11.45 39.19
CA LEU A 71 17.52 -10.74 40.40
C LEU A 71 16.75 -9.45 40.12
N ILE A 72 17.32 -8.59 39.22
CA ILE A 72 16.70 -7.33 38.81
C ILE A 72 15.33 -7.55 38.16
N ALA A 73 15.25 -8.45 37.20
CA ALA A 73 13.97 -8.78 36.50
C ALA A 73 12.93 -9.33 37.49
N ARG A 74 13.33 -10.10 38.53
CA ARG A 74 12.39 -10.60 39.51
C ARG A 74 11.84 -9.46 40.39
N ILE A 75 12.66 -8.50 40.78
CA ILE A 75 12.22 -7.30 41.49
C ILE A 75 11.22 -6.53 40.65
N GLY A 76 11.50 -6.31 39.35
CA GLY A 76 10.55 -5.70 38.39
C GLY A 76 9.20 -6.42 38.35
N TRP A 77 9.21 -7.76 38.25
CA TRP A 77 7.99 -8.54 38.29
C TRP A 77 7.19 -8.35 39.60
N LEU A 78 7.84 -8.30 40.74
CA LEU A 78 7.17 -8.09 42.03
C LEU A 78 6.50 -6.72 42.11
N TYR A 79 7.13 -5.65 41.60
CA TYR A 79 6.48 -4.34 41.46
C TYR A 79 5.24 -4.38 40.58
N SER A 80 5.23 -5.19 39.53
CA SER A 80 4.01 -5.36 38.71
C SER A 80 2.85 -5.97 39.48
N LEU A 81 3.12 -6.89 40.42
CA LEU A 81 2.09 -7.45 41.34
C LEU A 81 1.51 -6.40 42.30
N GLN A 82 2.30 -5.38 42.65
CA GLN A 82 1.85 -4.20 43.39
C GLN A 82 1.18 -3.14 42.49
N LYS A 83 1.05 -3.38 41.17
CA LYS A 83 0.54 -2.45 40.16
C LYS A 83 1.40 -1.21 39.96
N ASP A 84 2.66 -1.22 40.41
CA ASP A 84 3.64 -0.19 40.06
C ASP A 84 4.36 -0.59 38.78
N PHE A 85 3.68 -0.37 37.67
CA PHE A 85 4.21 -0.72 36.36
C PHE A 85 5.39 0.17 35.92
N SER A 86 5.51 1.38 36.46
CA SER A 86 6.64 2.26 36.18
C SER A 86 7.96 1.66 36.67
N LEU A 87 7.99 1.23 37.94
CA LEU A 87 9.15 0.53 38.51
C LEU A 87 9.35 -0.84 37.84
N ALA A 88 8.27 -1.56 37.54
CA ALA A 88 8.34 -2.85 36.86
C ALA A 88 9.03 -2.76 35.48
N ILE A 89 8.70 -1.77 34.68
CA ILE A 89 9.34 -1.49 33.38
C ILE A 89 10.81 -1.13 33.61
N ASN A 90 11.09 -0.16 34.46
CA ASN A 90 12.46 0.31 34.71
C ASN A 90 13.41 -0.83 35.14
N PHE A 91 13.02 -1.65 36.11
CA PHE A 91 13.83 -2.81 36.52
C PHE A 91 13.98 -3.86 35.41
N THR A 92 12.96 -4.08 34.62
CA THR A 92 13.06 -5.05 33.51
C THR A 92 13.97 -4.53 32.40
N ASP A 93 13.92 -3.24 32.07
CA ASP A 93 14.82 -2.61 31.11
C ASP A 93 16.27 -2.66 31.57
N GLN A 94 16.53 -2.42 32.87
CA GLN A 94 17.87 -2.59 33.44
C GLN A 94 18.42 -4.01 33.29
N ALA A 95 17.55 -5.03 33.46
CA ALA A 95 17.93 -6.43 33.25
C ALA A 95 18.22 -6.73 31.78
N LEU A 96 17.44 -6.14 30.86
CA LEU A 96 17.64 -6.27 29.41
C LEU A 96 18.96 -5.62 29.00
N ASP A 97 19.21 -4.38 29.40
CA ASP A 97 20.41 -3.65 29.08
C ASP A 97 21.67 -4.36 29.60
N MET A 98 21.59 -4.91 30.82
CA MET A 98 22.68 -5.70 31.38
C MET A 98 23.06 -6.88 30.52
N ILE A 99 22.07 -7.66 30.03
CA ILE A 99 22.36 -8.80 29.18
C ILE A 99 22.88 -8.34 27.83
N HIS A 100 22.29 -7.31 27.22
CA HIS A 100 22.71 -6.82 25.91
C HIS A 100 24.15 -6.28 25.90
N HIS A 101 24.55 -5.55 26.96
CA HIS A 101 25.90 -5.02 27.03
C HIS A 101 26.99 -6.06 27.37
N HIS A 102 26.61 -7.24 27.88
CA HIS A 102 27.56 -8.25 28.37
C HIS A 102 27.41 -9.61 27.66
N LEU A 103 26.89 -9.64 26.42
CA LEU A 103 26.70 -10.88 25.64
C LEU A 103 27.98 -11.71 25.43
N SER A 104 29.16 -11.07 25.50
CA SER A 104 30.46 -11.76 25.44
C SER A 104 30.83 -12.52 26.71
N ASN A 105 30.13 -12.28 27.84
CA ASN A 105 30.37 -12.98 29.09
C ASN A 105 29.80 -14.41 29.02
N PRO A 106 30.63 -15.48 29.24
CA PRO A 106 30.17 -16.86 29.14
C PRO A 106 29.10 -17.24 30.17
N ASN A 107 28.92 -16.43 31.23
CA ASN A 107 27.90 -16.61 32.26
C ASN A 107 26.57 -15.87 31.89
N ILE A 108 26.47 -15.30 30.71
CA ILE A 108 25.21 -14.72 30.20
C ILE A 108 24.44 -15.77 29.39
N ASN A 109 23.19 -15.91 29.77
CA ASN A 109 22.22 -16.71 28.99
C ASN A 109 21.25 -15.77 28.26
N GLU A 110 21.48 -15.60 26.97
CA GLU A 110 20.66 -14.73 26.13
C GLU A 110 19.17 -15.11 26.12
N SER A 111 18.84 -16.38 26.34
CA SER A 111 17.44 -16.84 26.33
C SER A 111 16.56 -16.20 27.42
N HIS A 112 17.16 -15.62 28.46
CA HIS A 112 16.42 -14.88 29.50
C HIS A 112 15.74 -13.64 28.96
N LEU A 113 16.28 -13.01 27.91
CA LEU A 113 15.68 -11.86 27.24
C LEU A 113 14.25 -12.16 26.75
N ILE A 114 13.99 -13.39 26.30
CA ILE A 114 12.66 -13.80 25.80
C ILE A 114 11.60 -13.57 26.89
N LYS A 115 11.88 -14.00 28.13
CA LYS A 115 10.99 -13.82 29.26
C LYS A 115 10.86 -12.36 29.67
N TYR A 116 11.95 -11.58 29.60
CA TYR A 116 11.92 -10.18 29.99
C TYR A 116 11.09 -9.36 29.00
N TYR A 117 11.27 -9.57 27.70
CA TYR A 117 10.40 -8.97 26.70
C TYR A 117 8.93 -9.41 26.85
N PHE A 118 8.67 -10.68 27.18
CA PHE A 118 7.33 -11.14 27.49
C PHE A 118 6.72 -10.37 28.68
N ASN A 119 7.48 -10.17 29.76
CA ASN A 119 7.01 -9.39 30.91
C ASN A 119 6.70 -7.94 30.51
N LEU A 120 7.57 -7.30 29.72
CA LEU A 120 7.33 -5.94 29.20
C LEU A 120 6.03 -5.84 28.41
N THR A 121 5.68 -6.87 27.63
CA THR A 121 4.39 -6.85 26.89
C THR A 121 3.20 -6.71 27.83
N ILE A 122 3.23 -7.37 29.00
CA ILE A 122 2.18 -7.28 30.02
C ILE A 122 2.18 -5.89 30.67
N PHE A 123 3.35 -5.35 31.00
CA PHE A 123 3.47 -4.06 31.67
C PHE A 123 3.04 -2.90 30.74
N PHE A 124 3.46 -2.92 29.48
CA PHE A 124 3.05 -1.93 28.47
C PHE A 124 1.56 -2.03 28.15
N ASP A 125 0.97 -3.24 28.15
CA ASP A 125 -0.46 -3.41 28.00
C ASP A 125 -1.22 -2.76 29.17
N SER A 126 -0.75 -2.97 30.41
CA SER A 126 -1.36 -2.41 31.62
C SER A 126 -1.25 -0.88 31.71
N THR A 127 -0.28 -0.29 31.01
CA THR A 127 -0.05 1.16 30.97
C THR A 127 -0.54 1.80 29.65
N ALA A 128 -1.22 1.05 28.80
CA ALA A 128 -1.71 1.48 27.48
C ALA A 128 -0.61 2.04 26.54
N GLN A 129 0.62 1.58 26.68
CA GLN A 129 1.78 1.94 25.84
C GLN A 129 1.86 0.99 24.65
N GLN A 130 0.96 1.15 23.67
CA GLN A 130 0.76 0.19 22.58
C GLN A 130 1.98 0.04 21.67
N LYS A 131 2.69 1.13 21.36
CA LYS A 131 3.87 1.08 20.51
C LYS A 131 4.98 0.24 21.14
N GLN A 132 5.30 0.50 22.40
CA GLN A 132 6.33 -0.24 23.15
C GLN A 132 5.94 -1.70 23.34
N LYS A 133 4.63 -1.99 23.54
CA LYS A 133 4.12 -3.36 23.57
C LYS A 133 4.44 -4.11 22.28
N ILE A 134 4.17 -3.51 21.11
CA ILE A 134 4.43 -4.15 19.81
C ILE A 134 5.94 -4.41 19.62
N GLU A 135 6.79 -3.45 19.97
CA GLU A 135 8.25 -3.60 19.91
C GLU A 135 8.74 -4.75 20.82
N ALA A 136 8.20 -4.85 22.05
CA ALA A 136 8.53 -5.95 22.96
C ALA A 136 8.01 -7.30 22.45
N VAL A 137 6.82 -7.36 21.87
CA VAL A 137 6.28 -8.56 21.21
C VAL A 137 7.20 -9.03 20.11
N ASP A 138 7.62 -8.12 19.23
CA ASP A 138 8.49 -8.43 18.10
C ASP A 138 9.87 -8.94 18.56
N SER A 139 10.47 -8.31 19.55
CA SER A 139 11.74 -8.74 20.14
C SER A 139 11.64 -10.11 20.79
N CYS A 140 10.55 -10.39 21.52
CA CYS A 140 10.32 -11.70 22.14
C CYS A 140 10.20 -12.81 21.07
N ILE A 141 9.41 -12.58 20.03
CA ILE A 141 9.20 -13.55 18.93
C ILE A 141 10.51 -13.78 18.16
N GLU A 142 11.21 -12.73 17.79
CA GLU A 142 12.46 -12.79 17.06
C GLU A 142 13.52 -13.62 17.81
N LEU A 143 13.72 -13.33 19.10
CA LEU A 143 14.66 -14.08 19.93
C LEU A 143 14.28 -15.54 20.07
N ALA A 144 13.00 -15.86 20.29
CA ALA A 144 12.53 -17.22 20.42
C ALA A 144 12.76 -18.02 19.12
N ILE A 145 12.50 -17.41 17.96
CA ILE A 145 12.72 -18.04 16.65
C ILE A 145 14.22 -18.20 16.39
N ARG A 146 15.05 -17.20 16.70
CA ARG A 146 16.51 -17.25 16.49
C ARG A 146 17.19 -18.26 17.39
N LEU A 147 16.86 -18.28 18.67
CA LEU A 147 17.46 -19.19 19.66
C LEU A 147 16.80 -20.57 19.71
N GLN A 148 15.70 -20.78 18.96
CA GLN A 148 14.91 -22.02 18.94
C GLN A 148 14.49 -22.48 20.36
N THR A 149 14.15 -21.53 21.23
CA THR A 149 13.75 -21.79 22.63
C THR A 149 12.73 -20.74 23.11
N GLY A 150 12.18 -20.92 24.30
CA GLY A 150 11.25 -19.93 24.92
C GLY A 150 9.87 -19.83 24.23
N PHE A 151 9.49 -20.84 23.43
CA PHE A 151 8.21 -20.84 22.71
C PHE A 151 6.98 -20.81 23.63
N ASN A 152 7.11 -21.23 24.88
CA ASN A 152 6.04 -21.06 25.88
C ASN A 152 5.69 -19.59 26.15
N TYR A 153 6.62 -18.67 25.96
CA TYR A 153 6.40 -17.22 26.02
C TYR A 153 6.02 -16.63 24.64
N ALA A 154 6.67 -17.09 23.59
CA ALA A 154 6.50 -16.53 22.25
C ALA A 154 5.18 -16.94 21.59
N LEU A 155 4.71 -18.20 21.72
CA LEU A 155 3.49 -18.66 21.05
C LEU A 155 2.21 -17.87 21.43
N PRO A 156 1.95 -17.51 22.70
CA PRO A 156 0.84 -16.63 23.03
C PRO A 156 0.94 -15.27 22.35
N LEU A 157 2.15 -14.69 22.28
CA LEU A 157 2.39 -13.41 21.62
C LEU A 157 2.27 -13.50 20.11
N MET A 158 2.74 -14.60 19.51
CA MET A 158 2.56 -14.86 18.08
C MET A 158 1.08 -14.97 17.71
N THR A 159 0.28 -15.69 18.49
CA THR A 159 -1.16 -15.80 18.26
C THR A 159 -1.88 -14.46 18.45
N TRP A 160 -1.48 -13.68 19.48
CA TRP A 160 -1.95 -12.31 19.61
C TRP A 160 -1.58 -11.46 18.38
N LYS A 161 -0.36 -11.57 17.89
CA LYS A 161 0.11 -10.84 16.68
C LYS A 161 -0.65 -11.26 15.43
N VAL A 162 -0.96 -12.56 15.26
CA VAL A 162 -1.80 -13.07 14.15
C VAL A 162 -3.15 -12.35 14.13
N ARG A 163 -3.83 -12.34 15.27
CA ARG A 163 -5.10 -11.65 15.43
C ARG A 163 -4.98 -10.14 15.19
N TRP A 164 -4.00 -9.49 15.81
CA TRP A 164 -3.77 -8.06 15.67
C TRP A 164 -3.51 -7.64 14.22
N LEU A 165 -2.69 -8.40 13.48
CA LEU A 165 -2.44 -8.15 12.05
C LEU A 165 -3.71 -8.34 11.22
N PHE A 166 -4.49 -9.38 11.50
CA PHE A 166 -5.77 -9.61 10.84
C PHE A 166 -6.75 -8.45 11.07
N GLU A 167 -6.91 -8.01 12.30
CA GLU A 167 -7.78 -6.88 12.68
C GLU A 167 -7.31 -5.54 12.10
N LYS A 168 -6.03 -5.40 11.80
CA LYS A 168 -5.45 -4.28 11.05
C LYS A 168 -5.61 -4.44 9.52
N GLY A 169 -6.19 -5.54 9.04
CA GLY A 169 -6.35 -5.83 7.63
C GLY A 169 -5.05 -6.23 6.92
N ASP A 170 -4.00 -6.54 7.66
CA ASP A 170 -2.73 -7.04 7.12
C ASP A 170 -2.77 -8.58 7.00
N TYR A 171 -3.64 -9.06 6.11
CA TYR A 171 -3.95 -10.47 5.96
C TYR A 171 -2.75 -11.31 5.54
N PHE A 172 -1.84 -10.77 4.72
CA PHE A 172 -0.65 -11.49 4.28
C PHE A 172 0.33 -11.74 5.43
N ASN A 173 0.62 -10.73 6.24
CA ASN A 173 1.49 -10.89 7.39
C ASN A 173 0.82 -11.73 8.50
N SER A 174 -0.49 -11.60 8.69
CA SER A 174 -1.26 -12.47 9.58
C SER A 174 -1.09 -13.93 9.18
N MET A 175 -1.25 -14.29 7.90
CA MET A 175 -1.04 -15.65 7.40
C MET A 175 0.42 -16.12 7.58
N ASN A 176 1.41 -15.27 7.36
CA ASN A 176 2.81 -15.62 7.50
C ASN A 176 3.14 -15.98 8.95
N VAL A 177 2.73 -15.16 9.92
CA VAL A 177 2.95 -15.42 11.35
C VAL A 177 2.16 -16.66 11.80
N ALA A 178 0.91 -16.81 11.34
CA ALA A 178 0.09 -18.00 11.63
C ALA A 178 0.75 -19.29 11.12
N GLY A 179 1.28 -19.27 9.90
CA GLY A 179 2.02 -20.40 9.33
C GLY A 179 3.29 -20.76 10.13
N LEU A 180 4.01 -19.77 10.67
CA LEU A 180 5.14 -20.00 11.57
C LEU A 180 4.70 -20.71 12.86
N VAL A 181 3.59 -20.29 13.47
CA VAL A 181 3.04 -20.94 14.68
C VAL A 181 2.70 -22.40 14.38
N VAL A 182 1.97 -22.65 13.29
CA VAL A 182 1.59 -24.01 12.85
C VAL A 182 2.83 -24.87 12.65
N ASN A 183 3.86 -24.36 11.98
CA ASN A 183 5.10 -25.10 11.72
C ASN A 183 5.88 -25.40 13.01
N ILE A 184 5.97 -24.45 13.95
CA ILE A 184 6.62 -24.65 15.25
C ILE A 184 5.88 -25.74 16.05
N CYS A 185 4.55 -25.65 16.13
CA CYS A 185 3.74 -26.63 16.89
C CYS A 185 3.84 -28.04 16.27
N ARG A 186 3.78 -28.16 14.95
CA ARG A 186 3.90 -29.45 14.25
C ARG A 186 5.30 -30.05 14.39
N LYS A 187 6.37 -29.23 14.31
CA LYS A 187 7.76 -29.70 14.48
C LYS A 187 8.06 -30.15 15.89
N SER A 188 7.46 -29.51 16.90
CA SER A 188 7.64 -29.91 18.30
C SER A 188 6.90 -31.20 18.67
N GLY A 189 6.02 -31.71 17.80
CA GLY A 189 5.14 -32.84 18.06
C GLY A 189 4.01 -32.51 19.04
N ASN A 190 3.86 -31.26 19.44
CA ASN A 190 2.86 -30.80 20.39
C ASN A 190 1.69 -30.14 19.64
N TYR A 191 0.59 -30.87 19.46
CA TYR A 191 -0.63 -30.36 18.87
C TYR A 191 -1.38 -29.52 19.91
N SER A 192 -1.16 -28.21 19.93
CA SER A 192 -1.76 -27.30 20.88
C SER A 192 -3.01 -26.61 20.31
N ALA A 193 -3.80 -25.97 21.17
CA ALA A 193 -4.93 -25.13 20.76
C ALA A 193 -4.54 -23.95 19.84
N TYR A 194 -3.25 -23.60 19.78
CA TYR A 194 -2.76 -22.54 18.89
C TYR A 194 -2.89 -22.88 17.40
N VAL A 195 -2.78 -24.17 17.01
CA VAL A 195 -2.87 -24.58 15.60
C VAL A 195 -4.22 -24.25 15.01
N PRO A 196 -5.37 -24.77 15.50
CA PRO A 196 -6.67 -24.45 14.90
C PRO A 196 -7.02 -22.97 15.02
N TYR A 197 -6.56 -22.28 16.06
CA TYR A 197 -6.70 -20.82 16.17
C TYR A 197 -6.01 -20.11 15.00
N CYS A 198 -4.76 -20.43 14.72
CA CYS A 198 -4.01 -19.84 13.61
C CYS A 198 -4.60 -20.21 12.24
N GLU A 199 -5.04 -21.46 12.06
CA GLU A 199 -5.68 -21.91 10.82
C GLU A 199 -6.98 -21.15 10.54
N ILE A 200 -7.79 -20.85 11.55
CA ILE A 200 -8.99 -20.00 11.42
C ILE A 200 -8.63 -18.62 10.85
N TYR A 201 -7.58 -17.97 11.36
CA TYR A 201 -7.14 -16.67 10.84
C TYR A 201 -6.54 -16.75 9.44
N MET A 202 -5.83 -17.85 9.11
CA MET A 202 -5.36 -18.10 7.74
C MET A 202 -6.54 -18.25 6.78
N ILE A 203 -7.56 -19.02 7.15
CA ILE A 203 -8.77 -19.23 6.34
C ILE A 203 -9.53 -17.91 6.17
N ASN A 204 -9.75 -17.16 7.24
CA ASN A 204 -10.40 -15.87 7.20
C ASN A 204 -9.63 -14.88 6.29
N SER A 205 -8.30 -14.86 6.38
CA SER A 205 -7.45 -14.04 5.51
C SER A 205 -7.63 -14.42 4.03
N LEU A 206 -7.68 -15.71 3.72
CA LEU A 206 -7.94 -16.21 2.37
C LEU A 206 -9.35 -15.82 1.87
N ILE A 207 -10.36 -15.82 2.75
CA ILE A 207 -11.72 -15.37 2.42
C ILE A 207 -11.72 -13.88 2.06
N GLN A 208 -11.05 -13.03 2.87
CA GLN A 208 -10.92 -11.60 2.58
C GLN A 208 -10.20 -11.35 1.24
N LEU A 209 -9.19 -12.15 0.93
CA LEU A 209 -8.46 -12.11 -0.34
C LEU A 209 -9.22 -12.78 -1.50
N LYS A 210 -10.46 -13.24 -1.30
CA LYS A 210 -11.32 -13.94 -2.27
C LYS A 210 -10.72 -15.23 -2.84
N LYS A 211 -9.78 -15.85 -2.12
CA LYS A 211 -9.16 -17.14 -2.47
C LYS A 211 -9.97 -18.31 -1.91
N TYR A 212 -11.25 -18.41 -2.29
CA TYR A 212 -12.23 -19.31 -1.68
C TYR A 212 -11.86 -20.80 -1.80
N GLN A 213 -11.32 -21.22 -2.94
CA GLN A 213 -10.92 -22.63 -3.14
C GLN A 213 -9.81 -23.06 -2.17
N THR A 214 -8.78 -22.24 -2.04
CA THR A 214 -7.68 -22.50 -1.09
C THR A 214 -8.18 -22.47 0.36
N ALA A 215 -9.06 -21.52 0.67
CA ALA A 215 -9.68 -21.40 1.98
C ALA A 215 -10.49 -22.65 2.34
N ASP A 216 -11.23 -23.19 1.38
CA ASP A 216 -12.07 -24.38 1.57
C ASP A 216 -11.24 -25.64 1.85
N GLN A 217 -10.19 -25.86 1.07
CA GLN A 217 -9.26 -26.97 1.25
C GLN A 217 -8.55 -26.93 2.62
N LEU A 218 -8.11 -25.73 3.03
CA LEU A 218 -7.50 -25.54 4.34
C LEU A 218 -8.50 -25.81 5.47
N ALA A 219 -9.74 -25.31 5.32
CA ALA A 219 -10.81 -25.52 6.32
C ALA A 219 -11.15 -27.00 6.51
N ASP A 220 -11.25 -27.78 5.42
CA ASP A 220 -11.48 -29.22 5.50
C ASP A 220 -10.36 -29.97 6.22
N THR A 221 -9.12 -29.55 5.98
CA THR A 221 -7.95 -30.11 6.65
C THR A 221 -7.96 -29.77 8.13
N ALA A 222 -8.15 -28.51 8.47
CA ALA A 222 -8.20 -28.01 9.84
C ALA A 222 -9.33 -28.69 10.67
N ILE A 223 -10.51 -28.88 10.08
CA ILE A 223 -11.63 -29.58 10.74
C ILE A 223 -11.23 -31.03 11.03
N ARG A 224 -10.68 -31.78 10.07
CA ARG A 224 -10.25 -33.16 10.26
C ARG A 224 -9.19 -33.29 11.35
N GLU A 225 -8.15 -32.46 11.32
CA GLU A 225 -7.06 -32.47 12.30
C GLU A 225 -7.57 -32.12 13.69
N THR A 226 -8.45 -31.11 13.81
CA THR A 226 -9.02 -30.68 15.09
C THR A 226 -9.94 -31.74 15.69
N LEU A 227 -10.74 -32.43 14.88
CA LEU A 227 -11.58 -33.55 15.33
C LEU A 227 -10.71 -34.73 15.82
N PHE A 228 -9.65 -35.04 15.09
CA PHE A 228 -8.74 -36.13 15.45
C PHE A 228 -7.97 -35.85 16.75
N SER A 229 -7.54 -34.62 16.98
CA SER A 229 -6.80 -34.21 18.19
C SER A 229 -7.67 -34.11 19.45
N GLY A 230 -8.99 -34.20 19.32
CA GLY A 230 -9.93 -34.03 20.44
C GLY A 230 -10.07 -32.58 20.95
N ASN A 231 -9.45 -31.62 20.29
CA ASN A 231 -9.51 -30.19 20.67
C ASN A 231 -10.81 -29.53 20.17
N ALA A 232 -11.91 -29.81 20.83
CA ALA A 232 -13.24 -29.46 20.35
C ALA A 232 -13.58 -27.95 20.37
N ILE A 233 -12.81 -27.12 21.10
CA ILE A 233 -13.18 -25.72 21.38
C ILE A 233 -13.26 -24.84 20.10
N TYR A 234 -12.44 -25.14 19.07
CA TYR A 234 -12.40 -24.36 17.82
C TYR A 234 -13.20 -24.98 16.67
N ILE A 235 -13.79 -26.15 16.85
CA ILE A 235 -14.58 -26.83 15.80
C ILE A 235 -15.75 -25.95 15.35
N GLY A 236 -16.45 -25.32 16.28
CA GLY A 236 -17.53 -24.40 15.96
C GLY A 236 -17.08 -23.22 15.11
N SER A 237 -15.93 -22.63 15.43
CA SER A 237 -15.34 -21.54 14.63
C SER A 237 -14.88 -21.98 13.24
N LEU A 238 -14.36 -23.20 13.10
CA LEU A 238 -14.03 -23.78 11.81
C LEU A 238 -15.28 -24.03 10.94
N PHE A 239 -16.40 -24.43 11.54
CA PHE A 239 -17.68 -24.50 10.81
C PHE A 239 -18.23 -23.11 10.44
N ASN A 240 -17.98 -22.06 11.26
CA ASN A 240 -18.31 -20.69 10.90
C ASN A 240 -17.59 -20.26 9.61
N VAL A 241 -16.27 -20.49 9.51
CA VAL A 241 -15.52 -20.10 8.31
C VAL A 241 -15.93 -20.92 7.09
N LYS A 242 -16.29 -22.22 7.25
CA LYS A 242 -16.89 -23.03 6.16
C LYS A 242 -18.23 -22.44 5.69
N ALA A 243 -19.06 -21.96 6.63
CA ALA A 243 -20.32 -21.30 6.29
C ALA A 243 -20.08 -20.00 5.52
N ASP A 244 -19.06 -19.21 5.91
CA ASP A 244 -18.69 -17.97 5.21
C ASP A 244 -18.18 -18.23 3.79
N ILE A 245 -17.39 -19.28 3.56
CA ILE A 245 -16.95 -19.73 2.23
C ILE A 245 -18.18 -20.11 1.40
N ALA A 246 -19.06 -20.97 1.92
CA ALA A 246 -20.25 -21.43 1.20
C ALA A 246 -21.18 -20.25 0.85
N ALA A 247 -21.36 -19.28 1.76
CA ALA A 247 -22.15 -18.08 1.50
C ALA A 247 -21.53 -17.19 0.41
N SER A 248 -20.20 -17.05 0.41
CA SER A 248 -19.45 -16.25 -0.53
C SER A 248 -19.43 -16.87 -1.94
N THR A 249 -19.46 -18.20 -2.04
CA THR A 249 -19.55 -18.95 -3.31
C THR A 249 -20.98 -19.20 -3.79
N GLY A 250 -22.00 -18.64 -3.09
CA GLY A 250 -23.40 -18.70 -3.51
C GLY A 250 -24.18 -19.93 -2.99
N ASN A 251 -23.54 -20.84 -2.25
CA ASN A 251 -24.20 -22.04 -1.73
C ASN A 251 -24.88 -21.79 -0.38
N THR A 252 -26.00 -21.07 -0.39
CA THR A 252 -26.73 -20.65 0.82
C THR A 252 -27.23 -21.84 1.67
N LYS A 253 -27.62 -22.96 1.05
CA LYS A 253 -28.10 -24.15 1.81
C LYS A 253 -26.97 -24.75 2.64
N GLU A 254 -25.79 -24.94 2.06
CA GLU A 254 -24.60 -25.42 2.77
C GLU A 254 -24.14 -24.44 3.85
N ALA A 255 -24.16 -23.14 3.56
CA ALA A 255 -23.84 -22.10 4.52
C ALA A 255 -24.72 -22.21 5.79
N ILE A 256 -26.02 -22.37 5.64
CA ILE A 256 -26.94 -22.58 6.78
C ILE A 256 -26.65 -23.88 7.52
N ARG A 257 -26.33 -24.95 6.82
CA ARG A 257 -25.98 -26.25 7.43
C ARG A 257 -24.71 -26.11 8.29
N TYR A 258 -23.67 -25.53 7.76
CA TYR A 258 -22.43 -25.31 8.50
C TYR A 258 -22.63 -24.36 9.68
N MET A 259 -23.44 -23.30 9.52
CA MET A 259 -23.75 -22.38 10.62
C MET A 259 -24.49 -23.05 11.77
N LYS A 260 -25.41 -23.98 11.48
CA LYS A 260 -26.08 -24.80 12.52
C LYS A 260 -25.09 -25.71 13.25
N LEU A 261 -24.12 -26.29 12.52
CA LEU A 261 -23.05 -27.07 13.15
C LEU A 261 -22.16 -26.18 14.03
N ALA A 262 -21.84 -24.97 13.57
CA ALA A 262 -21.09 -24.00 14.36
C ALA A 262 -21.80 -23.67 15.68
N LEU A 263 -23.10 -23.37 15.62
CA LEU A 263 -23.92 -23.11 16.81
C LEU A 263 -23.95 -24.32 17.77
N PHE A 264 -24.10 -25.52 17.22
CA PHE A 264 -24.12 -26.75 18.02
C PHE A 264 -22.81 -26.95 18.78
N TYR A 265 -21.67 -26.88 18.08
CA TYR A 265 -20.36 -27.11 18.69
C TYR A 265 -19.97 -25.99 19.65
N ASN A 266 -20.18 -24.72 19.32
CA ASN A 266 -19.87 -23.60 20.20
C ASN A 266 -20.72 -23.65 21.51
N LYS A 267 -21.99 -24.03 21.40
CA LYS A 267 -22.84 -24.27 22.60
C LYS A 267 -22.34 -25.44 23.43
N LYS A 268 -22.01 -26.57 22.79
CA LYS A 268 -21.52 -27.77 23.48
C LYS A 268 -20.20 -27.56 24.22
N THR A 269 -19.33 -26.72 23.67
CA THR A 269 -18.01 -26.42 24.27
C THR A 269 -18.02 -25.23 25.23
N GLY A 270 -19.16 -24.54 25.39
CA GLY A 270 -19.26 -23.34 26.22
C GLY A 270 -18.52 -22.12 25.64
N TYR A 271 -18.17 -22.14 24.34
CA TYR A 271 -17.47 -21.04 23.73
C TYR A 271 -18.45 -19.90 23.35
N HIS A 272 -18.75 -19.03 24.34
CA HIS A 272 -19.78 -17.99 24.23
C HIS A 272 -19.49 -16.98 23.08
N SER A 273 -18.26 -16.49 22.93
CA SER A 273 -17.92 -15.57 21.84
C SER A 273 -18.18 -16.21 20.47
N GLY A 274 -17.70 -17.45 20.24
CA GLY A 274 -17.98 -18.17 18.99
C GLY A 274 -19.47 -18.45 18.77
N TYR A 275 -20.24 -18.61 19.84
CA TYR A 275 -21.69 -18.79 19.76
C TYR A 275 -22.39 -17.49 19.34
N ALA A 276 -22.00 -16.35 19.92
CA ALA A 276 -22.47 -15.02 19.50
C ALA A 276 -22.15 -14.72 18.03
N THR A 277 -20.90 -14.94 17.61
CA THR A 277 -20.47 -14.79 16.19
C THR A 277 -21.32 -15.65 15.25
N SER A 278 -21.62 -16.91 15.66
CA SER A 278 -22.44 -17.81 14.82
C SER A 278 -23.88 -17.31 14.67
N TRP A 279 -24.48 -16.78 15.72
CA TRP A 279 -25.81 -16.17 15.65
C TRP A 279 -25.81 -14.90 14.81
N ASN A 280 -24.83 -14.00 14.98
CA ASN A 280 -24.69 -12.79 14.19
C ASN A 280 -24.54 -13.10 12.70
N ASN A 281 -23.66 -14.03 12.34
CA ASN A 281 -23.45 -14.45 10.95
C ASN A 281 -24.70 -15.11 10.35
N LEU A 282 -25.40 -15.96 11.10
CA LEU A 282 -26.66 -16.56 10.67
C LEU A 282 -27.73 -15.48 10.41
N GLY A 283 -27.85 -14.51 11.33
CA GLY A 283 -28.80 -13.40 11.21
C GLY A 283 -28.45 -12.49 10.04
N TYR A 284 -27.32 -11.85 10.09
CA TYR A 284 -26.98 -10.79 9.13
C TYR A 284 -26.56 -11.33 7.79
N LYS A 285 -25.57 -12.25 7.72
CA LYS A 285 -25.04 -12.72 6.42
C LYS A 285 -26.02 -13.63 5.67
N LEU A 286 -26.77 -14.50 6.40
CA LEU A 286 -27.64 -15.48 5.75
C LEU A 286 -29.10 -15.04 5.70
N TYR A 287 -29.75 -14.79 6.86
CA TYR A 287 -31.16 -14.41 6.86
C TYR A 287 -31.40 -13.05 6.22
N PHE A 288 -30.60 -12.03 6.58
CA PHE A 288 -30.77 -10.70 6.01
C PHE A 288 -30.25 -10.58 4.58
N ARG A 289 -28.93 -10.79 4.38
CA ARG A 289 -28.26 -10.47 3.08
C ARG A 289 -28.57 -11.46 1.96
N LYS A 290 -28.82 -12.74 2.27
CA LYS A 290 -29.06 -13.79 1.25
C LYS A 290 -30.52 -14.17 1.09
N LEU A 291 -31.30 -14.20 2.18
CA LEU A 291 -32.69 -14.68 2.19
C LEU A 291 -33.71 -13.55 2.35
N HIS A 292 -33.31 -12.33 2.64
CA HIS A 292 -34.18 -11.16 2.86
C HIS A 292 -35.28 -11.40 3.92
N GLN A 293 -34.95 -12.14 5.00
CA GLN A 293 -35.83 -12.50 6.12
C GLN A 293 -35.55 -11.64 7.33
N ASN A 294 -36.00 -10.38 7.31
CA ASN A 294 -35.66 -9.36 8.31
C ASN A 294 -36.00 -9.78 9.75
N ASP A 295 -37.19 -10.35 10.03
CA ASP A 295 -37.60 -10.74 11.38
C ASP A 295 -36.71 -11.84 11.95
N ARG A 296 -36.37 -12.84 11.14
CA ARG A 296 -35.43 -13.89 11.56
C ARG A 296 -34.01 -13.34 11.77
N ALA A 297 -33.60 -12.39 10.97
CA ALA A 297 -32.31 -11.75 11.11
C ALA A 297 -32.24 -10.95 12.41
N LEU A 298 -33.27 -10.13 12.73
CA LEU A 298 -33.36 -9.40 13.98
C LEU A 298 -33.32 -10.35 15.19
N THR A 299 -34.15 -11.42 15.17
CA THR A 299 -34.17 -12.41 16.26
C THR A 299 -32.77 -13.04 16.46
N ALA A 300 -32.06 -13.39 15.38
CA ALA A 300 -30.74 -14.00 15.48
C ALA A 300 -29.67 -13.01 15.99
N CYS A 301 -29.69 -11.76 15.53
CA CYS A 301 -28.76 -10.73 16.01
C CYS A 301 -29.07 -10.36 17.50
N GLN A 302 -30.33 -10.32 17.90
CA GLN A 302 -30.70 -10.10 19.31
C GLN A 302 -30.27 -11.28 20.21
N GLU A 303 -30.32 -12.51 19.70
CA GLU A 303 -29.78 -13.66 20.41
C GLU A 303 -28.27 -13.56 20.56
N ALA A 304 -27.52 -13.11 19.51
CA ALA A 304 -26.09 -12.87 19.57
C ALA A 304 -25.72 -11.88 20.69
N LEU A 305 -26.49 -10.80 20.87
CA LEU A 305 -26.23 -9.76 21.89
C LEU A 305 -26.25 -10.31 23.33
N LYS A 306 -26.90 -11.47 23.57
CA LYS A 306 -26.96 -12.06 24.92
C LYS A 306 -25.64 -12.73 25.34
N TYR A 307 -24.79 -13.09 24.39
CA TYR A 307 -23.55 -13.86 24.60
C TYR A 307 -22.28 -13.12 24.24
N VAL A 308 -22.37 -11.92 23.66
CA VAL A 308 -21.19 -11.10 23.27
C VAL A 308 -20.66 -10.34 24.48
N ASP A 309 -19.37 -10.41 24.70
CA ASP A 309 -18.64 -9.78 25.82
C ASP A 309 -17.43 -8.93 25.35
N ASN A 310 -17.28 -8.73 24.03
CA ASN A 310 -16.16 -8.05 23.39
C ASN A 310 -16.64 -6.99 22.38
N ASP A 311 -15.70 -6.38 21.64
CA ASP A 311 -15.96 -5.32 20.64
C ASP A 311 -16.88 -5.77 19.47
N GLU A 312 -17.14 -7.07 19.31
CA GLU A 312 -18.09 -7.59 18.32
C GLU A 312 -19.52 -7.05 18.55
N VAL A 313 -19.83 -6.59 19.78
CA VAL A 313 -21.10 -5.89 20.07
C VAL A 313 -21.36 -4.71 19.13
N ILE A 314 -20.30 -4.01 18.69
CA ILE A 314 -20.38 -2.87 17.75
C ILE A 314 -20.93 -3.36 16.41
N ASP A 315 -20.37 -4.47 15.89
CA ASP A 315 -20.81 -5.05 14.62
C ASP A 315 -22.26 -5.57 14.69
N ILE A 316 -22.64 -6.22 15.78
CA ILE A 316 -24.02 -6.73 15.97
C ILE A 316 -25.02 -5.56 16.01
N LEU A 317 -24.74 -4.49 16.76
CA LEU A 317 -25.60 -3.31 16.85
C LEU A 317 -25.75 -2.63 15.49
N LYS A 318 -24.64 -2.47 14.75
CA LYS A 318 -24.62 -1.95 13.38
C LYS A 318 -25.45 -2.84 12.42
N ASN A 319 -25.33 -4.15 12.53
CA ASN A 319 -26.10 -5.09 11.72
C ASN A 319 -27.61 -4.98 11.96
N ILE A 320 -28.02 -4.82 13.23
CA ILE A 320 -29.42 -4.54 13.59
C ILE A 320 -29.88 -3.22 12.98
N ALA A 321 -29.06 -2.16 13.07
CA ALA A 321 -29.37 -0.86 12.46
C ALA A 321 -29.61 -1.01 10.94
N ASN A 322 -28.75 -1.75 10.23
CA ASN A 322 -28.90 -2.00 8.80
C ASN A 322 -30.19 -2.74 8.43
N ILE A 323 -30.63 -3.66 9.29
CA ILE A 323 -31.92 -4.33 9.09
C ILE A 323 -33.07 -3.31 9.20
N TYR A 324 -33.06 -2.41 10.21
CA TYR A 324 -34.07 -1.36 10.32
C TYR A 324 -34.02 -0.35 9.15
N VAL A 325 -32.81 0.01 8.66
CA VAL A 325 -32.68 0.82 7.41
C VAL A 325 -33.42 0.14 6.26
N SER A 326 -33.28 -1.19 6.09
CA SER A 326 -33.96 -1.91 5.04
C SER A 326 -35.49 -1.97 5.18
N GLN A 327 -35.99 -1.79 6.40
CA GLN A 327 -37.42 -1.71 6.70
C GLN A 327 -37.96 -0.27 6.59
N GLY A 328 -37.08 0.73 6.40
CA GLY A 328 -37.46 2.14 6.36
C GLY A 328 -37.62 2.78 7.74
N ASP A 329 -37.31 2.05 8.82
CA ASP A 329 -37.37 2.58 10.18
C ASP A 329 -36.05 3.26 10.57
N PHE A 330 -35.89 4.48 10.07
CA PHE A 330 -34.64 5.24 10.26
C PHE A 330 -34.42 5.69 11.71
N ASP A 331 -35.48 5.92 12.48
CA ASP A 331 -35.34 6.39 13.87
C ASP A 331 -34.70 5.29 14.73
N LEU A 332 -35.23 4.06 14.64
CA LEU A 332 -34.63 2.90 15.30
C LEU A 332 -33.20 2.62 14.75
N ALA A 333 -33.00 2.72 13.44
CA ALA A 333 -31.71 2.51 12.85
C ALA A 333 -30.65 3.47 13.43
N PHE A 334 -30.96 4.78 13.53
CA PHE A 334 -30.03 5.75 14.08
C PHE A 334 -29.81 5.60 15.58
N ASP A 335 -30.82 5.14 16.35
CA ASP A 335 -30.62 4.77 17.76
C ASP A 335 -29.60 3.62 17.91
N TYR A 336 -29.73 2.56 17.11
CA TYR A 336 -28.77 1.47 17.12
C TYR A 336 -27.37 1.89 16.66
N PHE A 337 -27.22 2.76 15.66
CA PHE A 337 -25.93 3.35 15.29
C PHE A 337 -25.33 4.16 16.45
N HIS A 338 -26.13 5.00 17.12
CA HIS A 338 -25.68 5.77 18.27
C HIS A 338 -25.20 4.85 19.42
N ARG A 339 -25.94 3.81 19.72
CA ARG A 339 -25.54 2.79 20.74
C ARG A 339 -24.23 2.09 20.35
N ALA A 340 -24.01 1.81 19.05
CA ALA A 340 -22.77 1.21 18.55
C ALA A 340 -21.56 2.16 18.75
N PHE A 341 -21.71 3.46 18.45
CA PHE A 341 -20.69 4.48 18.74
C PHE A 341 -20.37 4.58 20.23
N GLY A 342 -21.39 4.56 21.09
CA GLY A 342 -21.24 4.57 22.55
C GLY A 342 -20.45 3.37 23.09
N LYS A 343 -20.37 2.26 22.36
CA LYS A 343 -19.53 1.09 22.70
C LYS A 343 -18.06 1.29 22.33
N ILE A 344 -17.75 2.12 21.32
CA ILE A 344 -16.37 2.49 21.00
C ILE A 344 -15.79 3.30 22.17
N ARG A 345 -16.50 4.35 22.58
CA ARG A 345 -16.15 5.18 23.72
C ARG A 345 -17.42 5.89 24.23
N PRO A 346 -17.66 5.94 25.56
CA PRO A 346 -18.79 6.68 26.10
C PRO A 346 -18.80 8.13 25.62
N GLY A 347 -19.93 8.58 25.05
CA GLY A 347 -20.09 9.94 24.49
C GLY A 347 -19.50 10.17 23.11
N SER A 348 -19.00 9.12 22.43
CA SER A 348 -18.57 9.26 21.02
C SER A 348 -19.73 9.15 20.05
N ASP A 349 -19.61 9.89 18.95
CA ASP A 349 -20.47 9.82 17.76
C ASP A 349 -19.66 10.10 16.49
N ASP A 350 -20.32 10.13 15.34
CA ASP A 350 -19.65 10.41 14.05
C ASP A 350 -19.05 11.82 13.95
N THR A 351 -19.47 12.76 14.80
CA THR A 351 -19.03 14.16 14.74
C THR A 351 -17.74 14.41 15.51
N ASN A 352 -17.54 13.70 16.63
CA ASN A 352 -16.39 13.88 17.52
C ASN A 352 -15.37 12.75 17.47
N LEU A 353 -15.68 11.66 16.76
CA LEU A 353 -14.87 10.43 16.78
C LEU A 353 -13.39 10.66 16.45
N LEU A 354 -13.07 11.50 15.47
CA LEU A 354 -11.68 11.82 15.12
C LEU A 354 -10.93 12.58 16.21
N GLN A 355 -11.63 13.37 17.04
CA GLN A 355 -11.04 14.16 18.14
C GLN A 355 -10.80 13.29 19.37
N VAL A 356 -11.71 12.34 19.62
CA VAL A 356 -11.62 11.45 20.77
C VAL A 356 -10.82 10.18 20.50
N TRP A 357 -10.51 9.92 19.21
CA TRP A 357 -9.73 8.76 18.81
C TRP A 357 -8.24 9.01 19.06
N ASP A 358 -7.68 8.27 19.97
CA ASP A 358 -6.26 8.24 20.27
C ASP A 358 -5.74 6.84 19.92
N ASP A 359 -4.89 6.75 18.92
CA ASP A 359 -4.35 5.48 18.42
C ASP A 359 -3.58 4.72 19.52
N GLU A 360 -2.97 5.43 20.48
CA GLU A 360 -2.24 4.81 21.58
C GLU A 360 -3.19 4.23 22.64
N LYS A 361 -4.34 4.87 22.88
CA LYS A 361 -5.31 4.46 23.88
C LYS A 361 -6.46 3.61 23.34
N SER A 362 -6.68 3.63 22.04
CA SER A 362 -7.76 2.89 21.35
C SER A 362 -7.42 1.42 21.08
N GLY A 363 -6.40 0.89 21.74
CA GLY A 363 -5.70 -0.35 21.43
C GLY A 363 -6.54 -1.63 21.36
N ASN A 364 -7.80 -1.61 21.75
CA ASN A 364 -8.64 -2.79 21.75
C ASN A 364 -9.78 -2.76 20.72
N THR A 365 -10.19 -1.58 20.22
CA THR A 365 -11.29 -1.52 19.26
C THR A 365 -10.78 -1.67 17.84
N THR A 366 -11.30 -2.64 17.12
CA THR A 366 -10.93 -2.90 15.74
C THR A 366 -11.35 -1.72 14.86
N THR A 367 -10.38 -1.02 14.28
CA THR A 367 -10.61 0.14 13.39
C THR A 367 -11.54 -0.21 12.22
N GLU A 368 -11.53 -1.46 11.76
CA GLU A 368 -12.45 -1.95 10.73
C GLU A 368 -13.92 -1.84 11.16
N TYR A 369 -14.26 -2.16 12.42
CA TYR A 369 -15.64 -1.99 12.92
C TYR A 369 -16.06 -0.54 12.89
N VAL A 370 -15.16 0.38 13.24
CA VAL A 370 -15.39 1.83 13.20
C VAL A 370 -15.65 2.32 11.78
N ILE A 371 -14.81 1.90 10.83
CA ILE A 371 -14.98 2.27 9.41
C ILE A 371 -16.31 1.75 8.88
N ASN A 372 -16.62 0.48 9.13
CA ASN A 372 -17.88 -0.11 8.67
C ASN A 372 -19.11 0.54 9.34
N LEU A 373 -19.01 0.91 10.62
CA LEU A 373 -20.07 1.65 11.31
C LEU A 373 -20.33 3.03 10.70
N LEU A 374 -19.26 3.79 10.40
CA LEU A 374 -19.36 5.08 9.74
C LEU A 374 -19.99 4.94 8.35
N LEU A 375 -19.51 3.99 7.54
CA LEU A 375 -20.02 3.77 6.20
C LEU A 375 -21.50 3.39 6.20
N ASP A 376 -21.90 2.48 7.06
CA ASP A 376 -23.29 2.02 7.13
C ASP A 376 -24.22 3.14 7.62
N LYS A 377 -23.77 3.98 8.57
CA LYS A 377 -24.54 5.17 8.99
C LYS A 377 -24.67 6.21 7.87
N ALA A 378 -23.59 6.46 7.13
CA ALA A 378 -23.62 7.37 5.98
C ALA A 378 -24.55 6.87 4.88
N ASP A 379 -24.49 5.56 4.58
CA ASP A 379 -25.40 4.92 3.62
C ASP A 379 -26.86 4.99 4.08
N ALA A 380 -27.15 4.93 5.39
CA ALA A 380 -28.51 5.09 5.91
C ALA A 380 -29.06 6.49 5.61
N TYR A 381 -28.25 7.54 5.79
CA TYR A 381 -28.64 8.91 5.37
C TYR A 381 -28.85 9.00 3.85
N PHE A 382 -27.96 8.40 3.06
CA PHE A 382 -28.08 8.37 1.60
C PHE A 382 -29.37 7.64 1.15
N ILE A 383 -29.72 6.53 1.79
CA ILE A 383 -30.95 5.75 1.51
C ILE A 383 -32.17 6.56 1.93
N ARG A 384 -32.13 7.27 3.07
CA ARG A 384 -33.23 8.12 3.53
C ARG A 384 -33.50 9.27 2.56
N PHE A 385 -32.44 9.93 2.04
CA PHE A 385 -32.55 10.93 0.97
C PHE A 385 -33.30 10.39 -0.26
N LYS A 386 -33.03 9.15 -0.68
CA LYS A 386 -33.76 8.57 -1.83
C LYS A 386 -35.26 8.43 -1.60
N GLN A 387 -35.73 8.50 -0.36
CA GLN A 387 -37.16 8.44 -0.01
C GLN A 387 -37.77 9.83 0.20
N ASN A 388 -37.07 10.75 0.86
CA ASN A 388 -37.58 12.03 1.31
C ASN A 388 -37.08 13.23 0.49
N HIS A 389 -36.02 13.07 -0.31
CA HIS A 389 -35.34 14.12 -1.08
C HIS A 389 -34.87 15.33 -0.25
N ASP A 390 -34.51 15.09 1.02
CA ASP A 390 -33.96 16.12 1.90
C ASP A 390 -32.42 16.21 1.71
N ASP A 391 -31.95 17.31 1.12
CA ASP A 391 -30.52 17.56 0.87
C ASP A 391 -29.66 17.53 2.14
N LEU A 392 -30.25 17.81 3.34
CA LEU A 392 -29.52 17.68 4.60
C LEU A 392 -29.02 16.27 4.85
N ASP A 393 -29.76 15.25 4.41
CA ASP A 393 -29.34 13.87 4.54
C ASP A 393 -28.07 13.58 3.71
N LEU A 394 -27.96 14.10 2.48
CA LEU A 394 -26.74 13.98 1.68
C LEU A 394 -25.56 14.73 2.30
N GLN A 395 -25.82 15.92 2.88
CA GLN A 395 -24.77 16.67 3.57
C GLN A 395 -24.26 15.90 4.81
N HIS A 396 -25.16 15.29 5.59
CA HIS A 396 -24.77 14.41 6.69
C HIS A 396 -23.98 13.20 6.22
N ALA A 397 -24.41 12.53 5.15
CA ALA A 397 -23.70 11.42 4.56
C ALA A 397 -22.28 11.81 4.14
N LEU A 398 -22.11 12.93 3.40
CA LEU A 398 -20.79 13.41 2.94
C LEU A 398 -19.84 13.69 4.11
N ARG A 399 -20.32 14.33 5.19
CA ARG A 399 -19.51 14.56 6.37
C ARG A 399 -19.01 13.27 7.00
N ILE A 400 -19.88 12.26 7.11
CA ILE A 400 -19.52 10.97 7.69
C ILE A 400 -18.57 10.19 6.75
N TYR A 401 -18.79 10.22 5.43
CA TYR A 401 -17.87 9.64 4.46
C TYR A 401 -16.47 10.26 4.56
N LYS A 402 -16.33 11.58 4.72
CA LYS A 402 -15.03 12.22 4.97
C LYS A 402 -14.36 11.72 6.25
N THR A 403 -15.14 11.50 7.29
CA THR A 403 -14.62 10.94 8.54
C THR A 403 -14.11 9.52 8.31
N ALA A 404 -14.87 8.68 7.60
CA ALA A 404 -14.48 7.32 7.25
C ALA A 404 -13.23 7.28 6.36
N ASP A 405 -13.09 8.21 5.38
CA ASP A 405 -11.92 8.34 4.52
C ASP A 405 -10.63 8.58 5.32
N ARG A 406 -10.69 9.45 6.34
CA ARG A 406 -9.55 9.70 7.24
C ARG A 406 -9.15 8.46 8.05
N PHE A 407 -10.11 7.65 8.51
CA PHE A 407 -9.81 6.38 9.17
C PHE A 407 -9.22 5.36 8.19
N MET A 408 -9.71 5.29 6.95
CA MET A 408 -9.14 4.43 5.90
C MET A 408 -7.71 4.82 5.54
N ASP A 409 -7.39 6.11 5.48
CA ASP A 409 -6.01 6.58 5.27
C ASP A 409 -5.08 6.12 6.41
N ARG A 410 -5.52 6.22 7.67
CA ARG A 410 -4.74 5.72 8.81
C ARG A 410 -4.49 4.21 8.70
N MET A 411 -5.53 3.44 8.39
CA MET A 411 -5.41 1.99 8.20
C MET A 411 -4.42 1.63 7.08
N ARG A 412 -4.54 2.29 5.94
CA ARG A 412 -3.63 2.08 4.80
C ARG A 412 -2.19 2.41 5.16
N ASN A 413 -1.96 3.56 5.81
CA ASN A 413 -0.61 4.01 6.19
C ASN A 413 0.05 3.13 7.25
N ALA A 414 -0.74 2.39 8.02
CA ALA A 414 -0.26 1.39 8.96
C ALA A 414 0.15 0.06 8.29
N GLN A 415 -0.22 -0.17 7.01
CA GLN A 415 0.14 -1.38 6.28
C GLN A 415 1.54 -1.26 5.67
N THR A 416 2.31 -2.33 5.74
CA THR A 416 3.63 -2.42 5.11
C THR A 416 3.60 -3.17 3.77
N GLU A 417 2.67 -4.11 3.62
CA GLU A 417 2.51 -4.93 2.42
C GLU A 417 1.64 -4.24 1.37
N LEU A 418 2.12 -4.22 0.12
CA LEU A 418 1.38 -3.65 -1.01
C LEU A 418 0.01 -4.31 -1.20
N SER A 419 -0.06 -5.63 -1.03
CA SER A 419 -1.30 -6.39 -1.18
C SER A 419 -2.35 -6.02 -0.12
N SER A 420 -1.92 -5.74 1.12
CA SER A 420 -2.81 -5.26 2.19
C SER A 420 -3.27 -3.82 1.93
N LYS A 421 -2.39 -2.96 1.43
CA LYS A 421 -2.75 -1.61 0.97
C LYS A 421 -3.78 -1.66 -0.15
N LEU A 422 -3.60 -2.55 -1.14
CA LEU A 422 -4.56 -2.75 -2.24
C LEU A 422 -5.93 -3.24 -1.75
N TYR A 423 -5.97 -4.12 -0.76
CA TYR A 423 -7.24 -4.54 -0.15
C TYR A 423 -8.02 -3.33 0.38
N TRP A 424 -7.38 -2.46 1.16
CA TRP A 424 -8.05 -1.27 1.71
C TRP A 424 -8.47 -0.27 0.63
N ARG A 425 -7.73 -0.20 -0.49
CA ARG A 425 -8.15 0.60 -1.65
C ARG A 425 -9.44 0.07 -2.27
N LEU A 426 -9.54 -1.24 -2.44
CA LEU A 426 -10.77 -1.86 -2.95
C LEU A 426 -11.94 -1.71 -1.96
N ALA A 427 -11.69 -1.84 -0.66
CA ALA A 427 -12.69 -1.65 0.38
C ALA A 427 -13.23 -0.21 0.43
N SER A 428 -12.40 0.79 0.09
CA SER A 428 -12.80 2.19 0.06
C SER A 428 -13.68 2.58 -1.15
N ARG A 429 -13.82 1.71 -2.15
CA ARG A 429 -14.55 2.02 -3.39
C ARG A 429 -16.02 2.43 -3.13
N ARG A 430 -16.71 1.68 -2.26
CA ARG A 430 -18.09 1.97 -1.85
C ARG A 430 -18.23 3.40 -1.31
N LEU A 431 -17.28 3.85 -0.50
CA LEU A 431 -17.25 5.21 0.05
C LEU A 431 -17.22 6.24 -1.09
N TYR A 432 -16.23 6.12 -1.99
CA TYR A 432 -16.06 7.11 -3.05
C TYR A 432 -17.22 7.14 -4.03
N GLU A 433 -17.77 5.99 -4.38
CA GLU A 433 -18.94 5.92 -5.26
C GLU A 433 -20.13 6.68 -4.66
N LYS A 434 -20.47 6.41 -3.39
CA LYS A 434 -21.61 7.07 -2.73
C LYS A 434 -21.37 8.55 -2.49
N SER A 435 -20.15 8.93 -2.16
CA SER A 435 -19.77 10.33 -1.98
C SER A 435 -19.86 11.10 -3.30
N ILE A 436 -19.35 10.55 -4.39
CA ILE A 436 -19.41 11.19 -5.71
C ILE A 436 -20.86 11.28 -6.20
N GLU A 437 -21.67 10.21 -6.01
CA GLU A 437 -23.11 10.25 -6.31
C GLU A 437 -23.82 11.35 -5.51
N SER A 438 -23.49 11.50 -4.21
CA SER A 438 -24.05 12.55 -3.36
C SER A 438 -23.66 13.94 -3.85
N CYS A 439 -22.38 14.14 -4.23
CA CYS A 439 -21.91 15.39 -4.80
C CYS A 439 -22.59 15.73 -6.13
N TYR A 440 -22.80 14.75 -7.00
CA TYR A 440 -23.56 14.92 -8.24
C TYR A 440 -24.99 15.37 -7.99
N LEU A 441 -25.69 14.74 -7.03
CA LEU A 441 -27.07 15.06 -6.66
C LEU A 441 -27.20 16.47 -6.06
N LEU A 442 -26.19 16.91 -5.29
CA LEU A 442 -26.11 18.25 -4.70
C LEU A 442 -25.53 19.31 -5.66
N ALA A 443 -25.13 18.93 -6.89
CA ALA A 443 -24.39 19.79 -7.82
C ALA A 443 -23.14 20.45 -7.20
N ASN A 444 -22.48 19.77 -6.27
CA ASN A 444 -21.31 20.26 -5.54
C ASN A 444 -20.01 19.73 -6.16
N ALA A 445 -19.47 20.46 -7.14
CA ALA A 445 -18.27 20.08 -7.88
C ALA A 445 -16.98 20.18 -7.02
N ASP A 446 -16.91 21.12 -6.08
CA ASP A 446 -15.75 21.29 -5.19
C ASP A 446 -15.55 20.06 -4.30
N GLU A 447 -16.62 19.59 -3.71
CA GLU A 447 -16.62 18.39 -2.88
C GLU A 447 -16.38 17.13 -3.72
N ALA A 448 -16.95 17.09 -4.95
CA ALA A 448 -16.71 16.00 -5.89
C ALA A 448 -15.22 15.87 -6.20
N PHE A 449 -14.50 16.96 -6.46
CA PHE A 449 -13.07 16.94 -6.74
C PHE A 449 -12.26 16.28 -5.62
N TYR A 450 -12.60 16.56 -4.35
CA TYR A 450 -11.98 15.87 -3.21
C TYR A 450 -12.09 14.35 -3.34
N PHE A 451 -13.29 13.83 -3.57
CA PHE A 451 -13.51 12.38 -3.64
C PHE A 451 -12.94 11.76 -4.91
N PHE A 452 -12.94 12.48 -6.04
CA PHE A 452 -12.29 12.02 -7.26
C PHE A 452 -10.80 11.80 -7.04
N GLU A 453 -10.08 12.79 -6.52
CA GLU A 453 -8.65 12.70 -6.26
C GLU A 453 -8.29 11.68 -5.17
N LYS A 454 -9.09 11.56 -4.12
CA LYS A 454 -8.92 10.55 -3.08
C LYS A 454 -9.20 9.13 -3.57
N SER A 455 -10.01 8.99 -4.61
CA SER A 455 -10.37 7.69 -5.19
C SER A 455 -9.29 7.08 -6.06
N ARG A 456 -8.17 7.77 -6.38
CA ARG A 456 -7.23 7.34 -7.42
C ARG A 456 -5.76 7.51 -7.08
N ALA A 457 -4.94 6.61 -7.60
CA ALA A 457 -3.47 6.65 -7.59
C ALA A 457 -2.83 6.92 -6.21
N VAL A 458 -3.50 6.57 -5.12
CA VAL A 458 -3.04 6.86 -3.76
C VAL A 458 -1.77 6.08 -3.44
N LEU A 459 -1.71 4.81 -3.84
CA LEU A 459 -0.51 3.97 -3.63
C LEU A 459 0.66 4.43 -4.51
N LEU A 460 0.38 4.94 -5.70
CA LEU A 460 1.42 5.58 -6.53
C LEU A 460 2.02 6.78 -5.80
N TYR A 461 1.18 7.57 -5.16
CA TYR A 461 1.63 8.74 -4.40
C TYR A 461 2.45 8.36 -3.17
N ASP A 462 2.05 7.30 -2.46
CA ASP A 462 2.82 6.76 -1.34
C ASP A 462 4.23 6.31 -1.81
N GLN A 463 4.32 5.64 -2.97
CA GLN A 463 5.60 5.23 -3.57
C GLN A 463 6.47 6.42 -4.01
N LEU A 464 5.87 7.47 -4.59
CA LEU A 464 6.59 8.70 -4.95
C LEU A 464 7.17 9.42 -3.73
N ARG A 465 6.48 9.40 -2.60
CA ARG A 465 6.99 9.95 -1.35
C ARG A 465 8.17 9.14 -0.81
N GLU A 466 8.16 7.81 -0.95
CA GLU A 466 9.32 6.97 -0.63
C GLU A 466 10.57 7.40 -1.42
N GLN A 467 10.42 7.85 -2.69
CA GLN A 467 11.55 8.33 -3.50
C GLN A 467 12.13 9.67 -3.02
N GLN A 468 11.51 10.34 -2.06
CA GLN A 468 12.02 11.58 -1.49
C GLN A 468 12.93 11.36 -0.27
N ILE A 469 13.07 10.12 0.21
CA ILE A 469 14.04 9.70 1.23
C ILE A 469 15.46 9.74 0.61
N GLY A 470 16.50 9.82 1.44
CA GLY A 470 17.88 9.85 0.94
C GLY A 470 18.28 8.57 0.18
N ASP A 471 19.19 8.69 -0.80
CA ASP A 471 19.64 7.56 -1.66
C ASP A 471 20.20 6.37 -0.87
N LYS A 472 20.81 6.61 0.29
CA LYS A 472 21.35 5.54 1.14
C LYS A 472 20.24 4.67 1.72
N GLU A 473 19.25 5.30 2.31
CA GLU A 473 18.08 4.62 2.90
C GLU A 473 17.26 3.90 1.80
N ILE A 474 17.07 4.53 0.64
CA ILE A 474 16.42 3.90 -0.52
C ILE A 474 17.19 2.64 -0.93
N GLY A 475 18.52 2.70 -1.05
CA GLY A 475 19.35 1.57 -1.44
C GLY A 475 19.29 0.41 -0.44
N GLU A 476 19.33 0.68 0.87
CA GLU A 476 19.19 -0.32 1.92
C GLU A 476 17.83 -1.01 1.87
N MET A 477 16.75 -0.25 1.78
CA MET A 477 15.38 -0.79 1.67
C MET A 477 15.17 -1.56 0.37
N ALA A 478 15.76 -1.11 -0.75
CA ALA A 478 15.69 -1.80 -2.03
C ALA A 478 16.34 -3.20 -1.98
N MET A 479 17.49 -3.33 -1.31
CA MET A 479 18.14 -4.64 -1.11
C MET A 479 17.26 -5.59 -0.29
N MET A 480 16.63 -5.10 0.79
CA MET A 480 15.71 -5.89 1.61
C MET A 480 14.48 -6.32 0.80
N LYS A 481 13.86 -5.43 0.04
CA LYS A 481 12.73 -5.71 -0.86
C LYS A 481 13.09 -6.79 -1.90
N LYS A 482 14.29 -6.70 -2.52
CA LYS A 482 14.80 -7.73 -3.46
C LYS A 482 14.97 -9.09 -2.78
N THR A 483 15.48 -9.12 -1.55
CA THR A 483 15.66 -10.36 -0.77
C THR A 483 14.30 -10.99 -0.46
N ILE A 484 13.33 -10.21 0.01
CA ILE A 484 11.96 -10.66 0.26
C ILE A 484 11.36 -11.28 -0.99
N LEU A 485 11.40 -10.57 -2.12
CA LEU A 485 10.86 -11.05 -3.40
C LEU A 485 11.48 -12.38 -3.85
N ARG A 486 12.81 -12.50 -3.76
CA ARG A 486 13.50 -13.76 -4.09
C ARG A 486 13.08 -14.92 -3.20
N THR A 487 12.95 -14.66 -1.90
CA THR A 487 12.51 -15.67 -0.92
C THR A 487 11.09 -16.11 -1.19
N GLU A 488 10.17 -15.19 -1.45
CA GLU A 488 8.76 -15.49 -1.80
C GLU A 488 8.65 -16.30 -3.09
N LYS A 489 9.44 -15.94 -4.11
CA LYS A 489 9.50 -16.67 -5.39
C LYS A 489 10.04 -18.09 -5.19
N SER A 490 11.09 -18.28 -4.37
CA SER A 490 11.62 -19.59 -4.05
C SER A 490 10.61 -20.44 -3.27
N MET A 491 9.86 -19.83 -2.34
CA MET A 491 8.82 -20.53 -1.57
C MET A 491 7.65 -20.99 -2.44
N SER A 492 7.29 -20.24 -3.48
CA SER A 492 6.13 -20.56 -4.34
C SER A 492 6.29 -21.89 -5.09
N SER A 493 7.52 -22.36 -5.30
CA SER A 493 7.84 -23.63 -5.97
C SER A 493 7.99 -24.82 -5.03
N LEU A 494 7.92 -24.61 -3.70
CA LEU A 494 8.18 -25.63 -2.69
C LEU A 494 6.89 -26.18 -2.07
N ASN A 495 6.96 -27.44 -1.61
CA ASN A 495 5.89 -28.00 -0.79
C ASN A 495 5.89 -27.29 0.59
N PRO A 496 4.74 -26.72 1.04
CA PRO A 496 4.62 -26.05 2.34
C PRO A 496 4.98 -26.91 3.55
N ALA A 497 4.90 -28.25 3.43
CA ALA A 497 5.28 -29.18 4.48
C ALA A 497 6.79 -29.51 4.52
N SER A 498 7.59 -29.01 3.58
CA SER A 498 9.04 -29.28 3.53
C SER A 498 9.82 -28.46 4.56
N GLY A 499 10.92 -29.03 5.07
CA GLY A 499 11.83 -28.30 5.95
C GLY A 499 12.45 -27.07 5.31
N GLN A 500 12.71 -27.13 3.99
CA GLN A 500 13.21 -25.98 3.23
C GLN A 500 12.20 -24.83 3.16
N TYR A 501 10.91 -25.13 2.99
CA TYR A 501 9.86 -24.13 3.06
C TYR A 501 9.81 -23.43 4.42
N ALA A 502 9.87 -24.22 5.52
CA ALA A 502 9.87 -23.68 6.88
C ALA A 502 11.10 -22.81 7.17
N GLU A 503 12.26 -23.13 6.60
CA GLU A 503 13.47 -22.31 6.70
C GLU A 503 13.32 -20.99 5.95
N LEU A 504 12.87 -21.03 4.70
CA LEU A 504 12.63 -19.82 3.91
C LEU A 504 11.54 -18.93 4.55
N GLN A 505 10.53 -19.54 5.16
CA GLN A 505 9.49 -18.80 5.88
C GLN A 505 10.05 -18.04 7.08
N ARG A 506 10.99 -18.62 7.82
CA ARG A 506 11.71 -17.94 8.90
C ARG A 506 12.55 -16.77 8.36
N ASN A 507 13.31 -17.00 7.29
CA ASN A 507 14.13 -15.98 6.65
C ASN A 507 13.28 -14.82 6.13
N LEU A 508 12.11 -15.13 5.55
CA LEU A 508 11.14 -14.14 5.12
C LEU A 508 10.63 -13.29 6.29
N PHE A 509 10.33 -13.94 7.42
CA PHE A 509 9.89 -13.22 8.63
C PHE A 509 10.95 -12.21 9.08
N PHE A 510 12.23 -12.61 9.19
CA PHE A 510 13.31 -11.70 9.58
C PHE A 510 13.50 -10.56 8.57
N SER A 511 13.54 -10.87 7.27
CA SER A 511 13.71 -9.85 6.22
C SER A 511 12.59 -8.82 6.23
N LYS A 512 11.35 -9.22 6.53
CA LYS A 512 10.22 -8.29 6.68
C LYS A 512 10.32 -7.44 7.95
N GLN A 513 10.81 -8.00 9.05
CA GLN A 513 11.07 -7.23 10.28
C GLN A 513 12.17 -6.19 10.06
N ASP A 514 13.25 -6.56 9.39
CA ASP A 514 14.34 -5.64 9.07
C ASP A 514 13.87 -4.50 8.16
N LEU A 515 13.04 -4.80 7.15
CA LEU A 515 12.44 -3.77 6.30
C LEU A 515 11.54 -2.81 7.11
N ASN A 516 10.73 -3.35 8.03
CA ASN A 516 9.89 -2.52 8.90
C ASN A 516 10.73 -1.60 9.80
N ARG A 517 11.82 -2.10 10.39
CA ARG A 517 12.74 -1.28 11.18
C ARG A 517 13.40 -0.19 10.33
N ALA A 518 13.84 -0.54 9.12
CA ALA A 518 14.43 0.43 8.20
C ALA A 518 13.45 1.54 7.83
N ASP A 519 12.19 1.20 7.53
CA ASP A 519 11.13 2.18 7.25
C ASP A 519 10.84 3.08 8.46
N GLN A 520 10.73 2.51 9.66
CA GLN A 520 10.54 3.30 10.89
C GLN A 520 11.71 4.25 11.15
N LEU A 521 12.96 3.79 10.98
CA LEU A 521 14.13 4.64 11.11
C LEU A 521 14.16 5.76 10.06
N ALA A 522 13.77 5.46 8.82
CA ALA A 522 13.65 6.46 7.76
C ALA A 522 12.61 7.53 8.11
N ARG A 523 11.48 7.14 8.70
CA ARG A 523 10.43 8.06 9.16
C ARG A 523 10.90 8.97 10.30
N VAL A 524 11.69 8.44 11.25
CA VAL A 524 12.27 9.23 12.37
C VAL A 524 13.33 10.20 11.85
N LYS A 525 14.21 9.76 10.94
CA LYS A 525 15.25 10.60 10.35
C LYS A 525 14.69 11.68 9.43
N ASN A 526 13.54 11.46 8.82
CA ASN A 526 12.89 12.36 7.87
C ASN A 526 11.47 12.73 8.36
N PRO A 527 11.33 13.62 9.36
CA PRO A 527 10.02 13.99 9.93
C PRO A 527 9.05 14.54 8.88
N TRP A 528 9.53 15.27 7.87
CA TRP A 528 8.73 15.79 6.76
C TRP A 528 8.16 14.64 5.90
N TYR A 529 8.89 13.54 5.69
CA TYR A 529 8.40 12.34 5.02
C TYR A 529 7.23 11.73 5.80
N TYR A 530 7.39 11.58 7.12
CA TYR A 530 6.32 11.10 7.99
C TYR A 530 5.11 12.05 7.95
N GLN A 531 5.33 13.36 8.10
CA GLN A 531 4.26 14.35 8.00
C GLN A 531 3.56 14.28 6.64
N SER A 532 4.29 14.10 5.55
CA SER A 532 3.71 13.98 4.22
C SER A 532 2.86 12.71 4.03
N LEU A 533 3.17 11.61 4.72
CA LEU A 533 2.36 10.39 4.72
C LEU A 533 1.05 10.58 5.52
N VAL A 534 1.13 11.34 6.62
CA VAL A 534 -0.02 11.65 7.49
C VAL A 534 -0.77 12.88 7.00
N ASP A 535 -0.09 13.75 6.24
CA ASP A 535 -0.68 14.98 5.73
C ASP A 535 -1.80 14.65 4.73
N THR A 536 -3.01 14.85 5.20
CA THR A 536 -4.24 14.79 4.41
C THR A 536 -4.55 16.13 3.73
N SER A 537 -3.59 17.08 3.72
CA SER A 537 -3.79 18.36 3.06
C SER A 537 -4.14 18.10 1.59
N PHE A 538 -5.29 18.59 1.24
CA PHE A 538 -5.89 18.41 -0.06
C PHE A 538 -5.66 19.67 -0.89
N ILE A 539 -5.24 19.51 -2.13
CA ILE A 539 -5.14 20.63 -3.06
C ILE A 539 -6.56 21.09 -3.38
N SER A 540 -6.88 22.35 -3.10
CA SER A 540 -8.21 22.87 -3.38
C SER A 540 -8.44 22.98 -4.89
N LEU A 541 -9.70 22.82 -5.32
CA LEU A 541 -10.07 23.02 -6.71
C LEU A 541 -9.68 24.43 -7.21
N THR A 542 -9.81 25.45 -6.35
CA THR A 542 -9.39 26.82 -6.68
C THR A 542 -7.90 26.92 -6.97
N THR A 543 -7.05 26.21 -6.22
CA THR A 543 -5.61 26.17 -6.50
C THR A 543 -5.35 25.56 -7.88
N ILE A 544 -6.00 24.44 -8.20
CA ILE A 544 -5.87 23.81 -9.52
C ILE A 544 -6.29 24.75 -10.64
N GLN A 545 -7.46 25.39 -10.50
CA GLN A 545 -7.98 26.32 -11.51
C GLN A 545 -7.03 27.50 -11.79
N ASN A 546 -6.36 28.00 -10.75
CA ASN A 546 -5.34 29.05 -10.90
C ASN A 546 -4.08 28.50 -11.62
N ASP A 547 -3.68 27.28 -11.35
CA ASP A 547 -2.49 26.65 -11.96
C ASP A 547 -2.73 26.25 -13.41
N LEU A 548 -3.96 25.95 -13.83
CA LEU A 548 -4.27 25.57 -15.22
C LEU A 548 -3.77 26.60 -16.22
N THR A 549 -4.00 27.87 -15.98
CA THR A 549 -3.56 28.97 -16.85
C THR A 549 -2.03 29.02 -16.94
N ASN A 550 -1.34 28.86 -15.81
CA ASN A 550 0.12 28.87 -15.74
C ASN A 550 0.75 27.68 -16.48
N LEU A 551 0.05 26.54 -16.49
CA LEU A 551 0.50 25.30 -17.14
C LEU A 551 0.05 25.21 -18.62
N GLY A 552 -0.72 26.19 -19.11
CA GLY A 552 -1.29 26.19 -20.46
C GLY A 552 -2.27 25.04 -20.68
N ILE A 553 -3.01 24.62 -19.65
CA ILE A 553 -3.99 23.54 -19.70
C ILE A 553 -5.39 24.20 -19.82
N GLU A 554 -6.13 23.83 -20.87
CA GLU A 554 -7.50 24.33 -21.08
C GLU A 554 -8.52 23.52 -20.31
N THR A 555 -8.36 22.19 -20.27
CA THR A 555 -9.36 21.28 -19.68
C THR A 555 -8.70 20.09 -19.00
N ILE A 556 -9.21 19.71 -17.83
CA ILE A 556 -8.95 18.41 -17.22
C ILE A 556 -10.26 17.62 -17.18
N LEU A 557 -10.20 16.36 -17.61
CA LEU A 557 -11.28 15.38 -17.57
C LEU A 557 -10.94 14.27 -16.60
N GLU A 558 -11.68 14.15 -15.51
CA GLU A 558 -11.52 13.07 -14.54
C GLU A 558 -12.72 12.13 -14.57
N PHE A 559 -12.45 10.83 -14.78
CA PHE A 559 -13.48 9.80 -14.81
C PHE A 559 -13.49 9.01 -13.51
N PHE A 560 -14.67 8.66 -13.03
CA PHE A 560 -14.86 7.69 -11.95
C PHE A 560 -15.91 6.65 -12.39
N GLN A 561 -15.49 5.38 -12.46
CA GLN A 561 -16.37 4.26 -12.82
C GLN A 561 -16.99 3.66 -11.55
N GLY A 562 -18.22 4.02 -11.21
CA GLY A 562 -19.01 3.39 -10.16
C GLY A 562 -19.57 2.03 -10.57
N ASP A 563 -20.39 1.44 -9.71
CA ASP A 563 -21.07 0.17 -10.00
C ASP A 563 -22.23 0.34 -11.01
N SER A 564 -22.92 1.49 -10.95
CA SER A 564 -24.09 1.77 -11.78
C SER A 564 -23.92 2.90 -12.78
N ALA A 565 -22.95 3.78 -12.59
CA ALA A 565 -22.70 4.96 -13.41
C ALA A 565 -21.23 5.28 -13.56
N VAL A 566 -20.88 5.97 -14.65
CA VAL A 566 -19.60 6.66 -14.81
C VAL A 566 -19.83 8.14 -14.53
N TYR A 567 -19.02 8.72 -13.66
CA TYR A 567 -19.05 10.13 -13.38
C TYR A 567 -17.87 10.81 -14.07
N LEU A 568 -18.12 11.94 -14.73
CA LEU A 568 -17.12 12.76 -15.38
C LEU A 568 -17.07 14.12 -14.69
N LEU A 569 -15.91 14.46 -14.12
CA LEU A 569 -15.63 15.79 -13.61
C LEU A 569 -14.81 16.55 -14.67
N THR A 570 -15.36 17.63 -15.18
CA THR A 570 -14.70 18.51 -16.14
C THR A 570 -14.28 19.80 -15.45
N ILE A 571 -12.96 20.07 -15.45
CA ILE A 571 -12.36 21.20 -14.77
C ILE A 571 -11.76 22.15 -15.80
N HIS A 572 -12.25 23.39 -15.80
CA HIS A 572 -11.68 24.53 -16.52
C HIS A 572 -11.21 25.59 -15.53
N SER A 573 -10.43 26.56 -15.99
CA SER A 573 -9.91 27.63 -15.14
C SER A 573 -10.97 28.44 -14.36
N LYS A 574 -12.21 28.50 -14.82
CA LYS A 574 -13.30 29.27 -14.20
C LYS A 574 -14.54 28.45 -13.88
N LYS A 575 -14.64 27.22 -14.33
CA LYS A 575 -15.87 26.42 -14.24
C LYS A 575 -15.51 24.99 -13.99
N THR A 576 -16.25 24.33 -13.11
CA THR A 576 -16.17 22.88 -12.92
C THR A 576 -17.56 22.30 -13.01
N GLN A 577 -17.69 21.14 -13.66
CA GLN A 577 -18.95 20.46 -13.86
C GLN A 577 -18.79 18.98 -13.56
N ILE A 578 -19.83 18.38 -13.00
CA ILE A 578 -19.94 16.93 -12.84
C ILE A 578 -21.09 16.41 -13.69
N ALA A 579 -20.81 15.38 -14.49
CA ALA A 579 -21.80 14.67 -15.30
C ALA A 579 -21.90 13.22 -14.87
N ARG A 580 -23.07 12.61 -15.11
CA ARG A 580 -23.34 11.21 -14.88
C ARG A 580 -23.67 10.53 -16.20
N ILE A 581 -22.99 9.45 -16.51
CA ILE A 581 -23.12 8.67 -17.73
C ILE A 581 -23.59 7.25 -17.35
N ASP A 582 -24.51 6.68 -18.13
CA ASP A 582 -24.91 5.28 -17.92
C ASP A 582 -23.71 4.34 -18.16
N LYS A 583 -23.37 3.54 -17.15
CA LYS A 583 -22.19 2.68 -17.19
C LYS A 583 -22.25 1.64 -18.29
N ASN A 584 -23.37 0.93 -18.41
CA ASN A 584 -23.50 -0.15 -19.38
C ASN A 584 -23.38 0.36 -20.82
N HIS A 585 -23.99 1.52 -21.10
CA HIS A 585 -23.90 2.15 -22.40
C HIS A 585 -22.47 2.62 -22.69
N PHE A 586 -21.83 3.26 -21.72
CA PHE A 586 -20.43 3.72 -21.84
C PHE A 586 -19.46 2.57 -22.10
N GLU A 587 -19.48 1.54 -21.24
CA GLU A 587 -18.56 0.40 -21.37
C GLU A 587 -18.77 -0.32 -22.72
N LYS A 588 -20.01 -0.62 -23.08
CA LYS A 588 -20.30 -1.30 -24.35
C LYS A 588 -19.81 -0.50 -25.57
N THR A 589 -20.00 0.82 -25.57
CA THR A 589 -19.58 1.69 -26.68
C THR A 589 -18.07 1.85 -26.71
N ALA A 590 -17.43 2.05 -25.54
CA ALA A 590 -15.97 2.18 -25.42
C ALA A 590 -15.24 0.86 -25.78
N ASP A 591 -15.76 -0.29 -25.36
CA ASP A 591 -15.20 -1.59 -25.74
C ASP A 591 -15.30 -1.82 -27.25
N ARG A 592 -16.45 -1.52 -27.87
CA ARG A 592 -16.62 -1.62 -29.33
C ARG A 592 -15.69 -0.66 -30.08
N PHE A 593 -15.53 0.57 -29.58
CA PHE A 593 -14.59 1.54 -30.16
C PHE A 593 -13.15 1.02 -30.07
N THR A 594 -12.76 0.47 -28.92
CA THR A 594 -11.45 -0.13 -28.72
C THR A 594 -11.20 -1.33 -29.64
N MET A 595 -12.21 -2.18 -29.86
CA MET A 595 -12.10 -3.29 -30.82
C MET A 595 -11.81 -2.80 -32.25
N TYR A 596 -12.46 -1.73 -32.72
CA TYR A 596 -12.15 -1.12 -34.01
C TYR A 596 -10.71 -0.64 -34.08
N LEU A 597 -10.22 0.01 -33.03
CA LEU A 597 -8.86 0.58 -32.99
C LEU A 597 -7.76 -0.49 -32.95
N GLN A 598 -8.03 -1.69 -32.47
CA GLN A 598 -7.03 -2.77 -32.33
C GLN A 598 -6.87 -3.63 -33.58
N SER A 599 -7.68 -3.42 -34.63
CA SER A 599 -7.64 -4.23 -35.85
C SER A 599 -7.88 -3.37 -37.09
N SER A 600 -6.87 -3.22 -37.92
CA SER A 600 -7.01 -2.52 -39.21
C SER A 600 -8.04 -3.19 -40.13
N ASP A 601 -8.08 -4.52 -40.10
CA ASP A 601 -9.00 -5.29 -40.93
C ASP A 601 -10.46 -5.05 -40.53
N PHE A 602 -10.73 -5.10 -39.22
CA PHE A 602 -12.07 -4.84 -38.68
C PHE A 602 -12.51 -3.39 -38.94
N GLN A 603 -11.61 -2.43 -38.76
CA GLN A 603 -11.85 -1.02 -39.05
C GLN A 603 -12.11 -0.75 -40.52
N ASN A 604 -11.40 -1.42 -41.44
CA ASN A 604 -11.64 -1.32 -42.87
C ASN A 604 -12.94 -1.99 -43.35
N GLN A 605 -13.27 -3.16 -42.79
CA GLN A 605 -14.47 -3.90 -43.14
C GLN A 605 -15.77 -3.18 -42.75
N ASP A 606 -15.73 -2.45 -41.62
CA ASP A 606 -16.88 -1.71 -41.09
C ASP A 606 -16.53 -0.26 -40.75
N TYR A 607 -15.97 0.45 -41.75
CA TYR A 607 -15.53 1.84 -41.55
C TYR A 607 -16.67 2.78 -41.11
N GLY A 608 -17.88 2.60 -41.70
CA GLY A 608 -19.06 3.37 -41.30
C GLY A 608 -19.47 3.11 -39.87
N GLY A 609 -19.42 1.85 -39.42
CA GLY A 609 -19.70 1.45 -38.05
C GLY A 609 -18.66 2.01 -37.06
N PHE A 610 -17.38 2.07 -37.43
CA PHE A 610 -16.34 2.74 -36.67
C PHE A 610 -16.65 4.23 -36.45
N ILE A 611 -16.95 4.97 -37.55
CA ILE A 611 -17.27 6.40 -37.47
C ILE A 611 -18.47 6.64 -36.55
N GLN A 612 -19.57 5.87 -36.76
CA GLN A 612 -20.77 6.02 -35.94
C GLN A 612 -20.50 5.69 -34.47
N CYS A 613 -19.81 4.59 -34.19
CA CYS A 613 -19.45 4.20 -32.81
C CYS A 613 -18.60 5.27 -32.13
N SER A 614 -17.69 5.89 -32.86
CA SER A 614 -16.82 6.97 -32.36
C SER A 614 -17.62 8.23 -32.04
N LEU A 615 -18.53 8.64 -32.95
CA LEU A 615 -19.44 9.79 -32.73
C LEU A 615 -20.38 9.52 -31.54
N ASP A 616 -20.94 8.31 -31.44
CA ASP A 616 -21.80 7.93 -30.32
C ASP A 616 -21.07 8.02 -28.98
N LEU A 617 -19.82 7.56 -28.94
CA LEU A 617 -18.99 7.64 -27.74
C LEU A 617 -18.66 9.09 -27.39
N TYR A 618 -18.32 9.92 -28.40
CA TYR A 618 -18.06 11.34 -28.20
C TYR A 618 -19.28 12.06 -27.62
N HIS A 619 -20.47 11.86 -28.20
CA HIS A 619 -21.70 12.48 -27.70
C HIS A 619 -22.17 11.92 -26.35
N LEU A 620 -21.84 10.67 -26.03
CA LEU A 620 -22.12 10.09 -24.73
C LEU A 620 -21.27 10.72 -23.63
N ILE A 621 -20.00 11.01 -23.94
CA ILE A 621 -19.08 11.70 -23.00
C ILE A 621 -19.43 13.19 -22.90
N PHE A 622 -19.73 13.85 -24.02
CA PHE A 622 -19.98 15.29 -24.10
C PHE A 622 -21.37 15.59 -24.64
N PRO A 623 -22.45 15.30 -23.86
CA PRO A 623 -23.82 15.44 -24.37
C PRO A 623 -24.28 16.89 -24.52
N LYS A 624 -23.65 17.84 -23.84
CA LYS A 624 -24.08 19.26 -23.83
C LYS A 624 -22.99 20.22 -24.29
N GLU A 625 -21.78 20.05 -23.84
CA GLU A 625 -20.69 20.99 -24.05
C GLU A 625 -19.40 20.19 -24.19
N ALA A 626 -18.73 20.34 -25.32
CA ALA A 626 -17.41 19.73 -25.56
C ALA A 626 -16.32 20.56 -24.87
N PRO A 627 -15.16 19.95 -24.56
CA PRO A 627 -14.01 20.68 -24.05
C PRO A 627 -13.53 21.73 -25.06
N SER A 628 -13.02 22.85 -24.58
CA SER A 628 -12.41 23.87 -25.43
C SER A 628 -11.17 23.32 -26.13
N ALA A 629 -10.94 23.76 -27.38
CA ALA A 629 -9.71 23.43 -28.11
C ALA A 629 -8.46 23.83 -27.32
N GLY A 630 -7.42 23.00 -27.39
CA GLY A 630 -6.17 23.23 -26.69
C GLY A 630 -5.70 22.02 -25.88
N LYS A 631 -4.89 22.25 -24.85
CA LYS A 631 -4.33 21.17 -24.05
C LYS A 631 -5.40 20.55 -23.12
N THR A 632 -5.67 19.29 -23.37
CA THR A 632 -6.65 18.49 -22.61
C THR A 632 -5.95 17.35 -21.87
N ILE A 633 -6.10 17.31 -20.55
CA ILE A 633 -5.54 16.25 -19.70
C ILE A 633 -6.66 15.33 -19.25
N ILE A 634 -6.44 14.03 -19.38
CA ILE A 634 -7.41 13.00 -19.05
C ILE A 634 -6.90 12.13 -17.93
N SER A 635 -7.67 12.02 -16.86
CA SER A 635 -7.44 11.10 -15.75
C SER A 635 -8.50 9.98 -15.79
N PRO A 636 -8.22 8.85 -16.45
CA PRO A 636 -9.17 7.74 -16.55
C PRO A 636 -9.26 6.95 -15.24
N ASP A 637 -10.41 6.29 -15.02
CA ASP A 637 -10.59 5.29 -13.99
C ASP A 637 -10.97 3.97 -14.67
N GLY A 638 -9.96 3.19 -15.06
CA GLY A 638 -10.15 1.99 -15.86
C GLY A 638 -9.11 1.85 -16.95
N ASN A 639 -9.47 1.16 -18.04
CA ASN A 639 -8.60 1.02 -19.18
C ASN A 639 -8.51 2.32 -19.98
N TYR A 640 -7.33 2.58 -20.54
CA TYR A 640 -7.13 3.69 -21.45
C TYR A 640 -7.70 3.36 -22.82
N PHE A 641 -8.36 4.35 -23.43
CA PHE A 641 -8.56 4.39 -24.87
C PHE A 641 -8.13 5.77 -25.39
N PRO A 642 -7.64 5.88 -26.66
CA PRO A 642 -7.10 7.14 -27.15
C PRO A 642 -8.24 8.10 -27.54
N PHE A 643 -8.47 9.10 -26.71
CA PHE A 643 -9.41 10.19 -26.99
C PHE A 643 -9.05 10.91 -28.30
N GLU A 644 -7.77 10.95 -28.64
CA GLU A 644 -7.27 11.52 -29.89
C GLU A 644 -7.95 10.93 -31.12
N ALA A 645 -8.36 9.67 -31.07
CA ALA A 645 -9.01 8.96 -32.18
C ALA A 645 -10.52 9.12 -32.23
N LEU A 646 -11.13 9.84 -31.25
CA LEU A 646 -12.56 10.12 -31.31
C LEU A 646 -12.86 11.02 -32.53
N VAL A 647 -13.82 10.61 -33.34
CA VAL A 647 -14.40 11.42 -34.41
C VAL A 647 -15.34 12.42 -33.77
N ILE A 648 -15.09 13.71 -33.95
CA ILE A 648 -15.90 14.79 -33.42
C ILE A 648 -16.89 15.31 -34.47
N ASN A 649 -16.54 15.16 -35.76
CA ASN A 649 -17.38 15.59 -36.86
C ASN A 649 -17.05 14.77 -38.12
N GLN A 650 -18.00 14.66 -39.05
CA GLN A 650 -17.80 14.02 -40.35
C GLN A 650 -17.96 15.05 -41.44
N ASN A 651 -16.88 15.43 -42.06
CA ASN A 651 -16.85 16.36 -43.20
C ASN A 651 -16.75 15.62 -44.55
N PRO A 652 -17.11 16.25 -45.69
CA PRO A 652 -16.92 15.67 -47.00
C PRO A 652 -15.48 15.27 -47.33
N SER A 653 -14.49 15.89 -46.66
CA SER A 653 -13.05 15.59 -46.82
C SER A 653 -12.58 14.42 -45.93
N GLY A 654 -13.44 13.89 -45.09
CA GLY A 654 -13.15 12.81 -44.14
C GLY A 654 -13.51 13.13 -42.69
N PRO A 655 -13.26 12.20 -41.76
CA PRO A 655 -13.53 12.41 -40.34
C PRO A 655 -12.59 13.45 -39.75
N GLU A 656 -13.12 14.26 -38.87
CA GLU A 656 -12.36 15.17 -38.02
C GLU A 656 -12.16 14.52 -36.67
N TYR A 657 -10.91 14.33 -36.28
CA TYR A 657 -10.55 13.68 -35.03
C TYR A 657 -10.33 14.71 -33.91
N PHE A 658 -10.58 14.31 -32.68
CA PHE A 658 -10.31 15.11 -31.48
C PHE A 658 -8.83 15.58 -31.43
N LEU A 659 -7.89 14.78 -32.01
CA LEU A 659 -6.48 15.11 -32.18
C LEU A 659 -6.24 16.44 -32.90
N ASN A 660 -7.14 16.85 -33.81
CA ASN A 660 -6.92 18.03 -34.65
C ASN A 660 -6.82 19.30 -33.82
N ASP A 661 -7.72 19.47 -32.86
CA ASP A 661 -7.86 20.68 -32.06
C ASP A 661 -7.38 20.51 -30.61
N HIS A 662 -7.10 19.26 -30.17
CA HIS A 662 -6.73 18.97 -28.79
C HIS A 662 -5.34 18.30 -28.69
N VAL A 663 -4.48 18.87 -27.83
CA VAL A 663 -3.25 18.25 -27.38
C VAL A 663 -3.59 17.36 -26.19
N VAL A 664 -3.71 16.06 -26.41
CA VAL A 664 -4.16 15.10 -25.41
C VAL A 664 -2.98 14.49 -24.65
N SER A 665 -3.08 14.46 -23.33
CA SER A 665 -2.21 13.68 -22.45
C SER A 665 -3.01 13.04 -21.32
N TYR A 666 -2.48 11.96 -20.77
CA TYR A 666 -3.11 11.20 -19.71
C TYR A 666 -2.36 11.37 -18.39
N THR A 667 -3.07 11.28 -17.28
CA THR A 667 -2.47 11.35 -15.95
C THR A 667 -3.10 10.32 -15.00
N TYR A 668 -2.39 9.99 -13.93
CA TYR A 668 -2.90 9.13 -12.85
C TYR A 668 -3.85 9.88 -11.92
N SER A 669 -3.61 11.18 -11.72
CA SER A 669 -4.44 12.11 -10.94
C SER A 669 -3.94 13.55 -11.18
N VAL A 670 -4.72 14.55 -10.80
CA VAL A 670 -4.28 15.95 -10.87
C VAL A 670 -3.12 16.21 -9.90
N ARG A 671 -3.13 15.59 -8.73
CA ARG A 671 -2.00 15.65 -7.78
C ARG A 671 -0.69 15.16 -8.40
N TYR A 672 -0.73 14.17 -9.28
CA TYR A 672 0.47 13.69 -9.98
C TYR A 672 1.07 14.78 -10.88
N LEU A 673 0.25 15.55 -11.59
CA LEU A 673 0.71 16.65 -12.45
C LEU A 673 1.41 17.76 -11.67
N LEU A 674 0.95 18.04 -10.46
CA LEU A 674 1.49 19.09 -9.60
C LEU A 674 2.69 18.64 -8.78
N ASN A 675 3.02 17.35 -8.81
CA ASN A 675 4.18 16.85 -8.08
C ASN A 675 5.48 17.48 -8.62
N ASP A 676 6.35 17.89 -7.69
CA ASP A 676 7.67 18.38 -8.02
C ASP A 676 8.62 17.17 -8.16
N PHE A 677 8.79 16.69 -9.38
CA PHE A 677 9.71 15.60 -9.72
C PHE A 677 11.16 16.10 -9.69
N LYS A 678 11.67 16.45 -8.51
CA LYS A 678 13.08 16.86 -8.33
C LYS A 678 13.99 15.72 -8.74
N THR A 679 14.85 15.99 -9.72
CA THR A 679 15.94 15.10 -10.10
C THR A 679 17.26 15.76 -9.78
N ASP A 680 18.19 14.99 -9.27
CA ASP A 680 19.55 15.46 -9.06
C ASP A 680 20.26 15.54 -10.42
N SER A 681 20.36 16.74 -10.97
CA SER A 681 20.93 16.98 -12.31
C SER A 681 22.44 16.62 -12.40
N ALA A 682 23.11 16.44 -11.25
CA ALA A 682 24.55 16.19 -11.16
C ALA A 682 24.97 14.78 -11.61
N PHE A 683 24.05 13.82 -11.73
CA PHE A 683 24.38 12.40 -12.00
C PHE A 683 23.94 11.89 -13.37
N SER A 684 23.55 12.73 -14.32
CA SER A 684 23.17 12.29 -15.66
C SER A 684 24.39 11.79 -16.46
N ALA A 685 24.42 10.49 -16.77
CA ALA A 685 25.46 9.88 -17.64
C ALA A 685 25.32 10.28 -19.10
N GLY A 686 24.09 10.67 -19.53
CA GLY A 686 23.82 11.09 -20.89
C GLY A 686 22.40 11.60 -21.09
N THR A 687 22.13 12.08 -22.31
CA THR A 687 20.82 12.63 -22.67
C THR A 687 19.86 11.56 -23.15
N PHE A 688 20.34 10.55 -23.88
CA PHE A 688 19.52 9.54 -24.53
C PHE A 688 20.12 8.14 -24.38
N LEU A 689 19.30 7.17 -23.96
CA LEU A 689 19.59 5.74 -23.94
C LEU A 689 18.59 5.01 -24.80
N GLY A 690 19.05 4.31 -25.82
CA GLY A 690 18.21 3.48 -26.68
C GLY A 690 18.55 2.00 -26.54
N LEU A 691 17.54 1.14 -26.46
CA LEU A 691 17.72 -0.32 -26.46
C LEU A 691 16.80 -0.96 -27.50
N ALA A 692 17.38 -1.81 -28.35
CA ALA A 692 16.66 -2.62 -29.33
C ALA A 692 17.30 -4.02 -29.40
N PRO A 693 16.71 -5.05 -28.81
CA PRO A 693 17.18 -6.44 -28.95
C PRO A 693 17.23 -6.93 -30.39
N VAL A 694 16.39 -6.42 -31.27
CA VAL A 694 16.14 -6.79 -32.67
C VAL A 694 15.77 -8.27 -32.82
N HIS A 695 16.69 -9.19 -32.48
CA HIS A 695 16.45 -10.63 -32.47
C HIS A 695 16.40 -11.17 -31.03
N TYR A 696 15.56 -12.19 -30.83
CA TYR A 696 15.40 -12.83 -29.54
C TYR A 696 15.81 -14.30 -29.61
N PRO A 697 16.31 -14.88 -28.53
CA PRO A 697 16.56 -16.32 -28.45
C PRO A 697 15.28 -17.12 -28.77
N SER A 698 15.42 -18.23 -29.48
CA SER A 698 14.29 -19.09 -29.84
C SER A 698 13.53 -19.62 -28.61
N SER A 699 14.19 -19.71 -27.46
CA SER A 699 13.58 -20.12 -26.16
C SER A 699 12.50 -19.14 -25.67
N LEU A 700 12.51 -17.89 -26.12
CA LEU A 700 11.50 -16.90 -25.77
C LEU A 700 10.28 -16.89 -26.71
N GLY A 701 10.40 -17.52 -27.90
CA GLY A 701 9.30 -17.60 -28.88
C GLY A 701 8.84 -16.24 -29.43
N LEU A 702 9.69 -15.22 -29.39
CA LEU A 702 9.36 -13.85 -29.78
C LEU A 702 9.83 -13.56 -31.23
N SER A 703 9.04 -12.79 -31.97
CA SER A 703 9.37 -12.33 -33.32
C SER A 703 10.45 -11.26 -33.31
N SER A 704 11.23 -11.17 -34.40
CA SER A 704 12.24 -10.12 -34.56
C SER A 704 11.61 -8.75 -34.82
N LEU A 705 12.19 -7.70 -34.24
CA LEU A 705 11.81 -6.31 -34.44
C LEU A 705 12.73 -5.66 -35.50
N PHE A 706 12.60 -6.11 -36.76
CA PHE A 706 13.42 -5.63 -37.85
C PHE A 706 13.36 -4.11 -37.98
N ARG A 707 14.53 -3.51 -38.32
CA ARG A 707 14.74 -2.05 -38.50
C ARG A 707 14.59 -1.21 -37.22
N SER A 708 14.33 -1.79 -36.07
CA SER A 708 14.32 -1.06 -34.79
C SER A 708 15.67 -0.42 -34.46
N ASN A 709 16.76 -1.09 -34.81
CA ASN A 709 18.13 -0.54 -34.73
C ASN A 709 18.34 0.69 -35.62
N VAL A 710 17.87 0.64 -36.89
CA VAL A 710 18.01 1.75 -37.86
C VAL A 710 17.26 2.99 -37.38
N SER A 711 16.01 2.80 -36.93
CA SER A 711 15.22 3.90 -36.35
C SER A 711 15.88 4.48 -35.10
N LEU A 712 16.43 3.61 -34.23
CA LEU A 712 17.10 4.06 -33.02
C LEU A 712 18.38 4.83 -33.27
N GLU A 713 19.18 4.42 -34.28
CA GLU A 713 20.35 5.16 -34.73
C GLU A 713 19.98 6.56 -35.24
N LYS A 714 18.94 6.64 -36.07
CA LYS A 714 18.42 7.91 -36.58
C LYS A 714 17.97 8.84 -35.46
N ILE A 715 17.22 8.32 -34.50
CA ILE A 715 16.75 9.09 -33.31
C ILE A 715 17.95 9.58 -32.52
N SER A 716 18.90 8.68 -32.19
CA SER A 716 20.03 8.98 -31.32
C SER A 716 20.94 10.08 -31.88
N SER A 717 21.00 10.23 -33.20
CA SER A 717 21.81 11.28 -33.87
C SER A 717 21.38 12.70 -33.49
N SER A 718 20.16 12.89 -33.05
CA SER A 718 19.61 14.19 -32.62
C SER A 718 19.96 14.56 -31.15
N PHE A 719 20.63 13.67 -30.41
CA PHE A 719 20.87 13.87 -28.97
C PHE A 719 22.39 13.82 -28.67
N PRO A 720 22.95 14.84 -28.00
CA PRO A 720 24.32 14.79 -27.52
C PRO A 720 24.46 13.71 -26.41
N LYS A 721 25.62 13.04 -26.35
CA LYS A 721 25.89 11.97 -25.38
C LYS A 721 24.83 10.85 -25.40
N ALA A 722 24.32 10.54 -26.59
CA ALA A 722 23.43 9.40 -26.78
C ALA A 722 24.22 8.08 -26.69
N ARG A 723 23.57 7.05 -26.17
CA ARG A 723 24.05 5.67 -26.18
C ARG A 723 22.94 4.74 -26.69
N VAL A 724 23.29 3.88 -27.62
CA VAL A 724 22.39 2.86 -28.16
C VAL A 724 22.98 1.48 -27.94
N LEU A 725 22.11 0.52 -27.63
CA LEU A 725 22.45 -0.87 -27.33
C LEU A 725 21.58 -1.77 -28.23
N PHE A 726 22.23 -2.63 -28.98
CA PHE A 726 21.59 -3.55 -29.90
C PHE A 726 21.87 -5.00 -29.53
N GLU A 727 21.02 -5.91 -29.99
CA GLU A 727 21.20 -7.35 -29.89
C GLU A 727 21.57 -7.78 -28.45
N GLY A 728 22.60 -8.59 -28.27
CA GLY A 728 23.07 -9.05 -26.97
C GLY A 728 23.49 -7.94 -25.99
N GLN A 729 23.78 -6.72 -26.50
CA GLN A 729 23.99 -5.57 -25.61
C GLN A 729 22.70 -5.01 -25.04
N ALA A 730 21.57 -5.19 -25.75
CA ALA A 730 20.23 -4.81 -25.26
C ALA A 730 19.70 -5.84 -24.26
N SER A 731 20.51 -6.10 -23.23
CA SER A 731 20.25 -7.07 -22.16
C SER A 731 19.58 -6.43 -20.95
N ARG A 732 18.83 -7.24 -20.18
CA ARG A 732 18.22 -6.83 -18.91
C ARG A 732 19.27 -6.23 -17.95
N ASN A 733 20.45 -6.89 -17.88
CA ASN A 733 21.49 -6.43 -16.97
C ASN A 733 22.00 -5.04 -17.34
N ASN A 734 22.21 -4.78 -18.65
CA ASN A 734 22.64 -3.46 -19.12
C ASN A 734 21.55 -2.41 -18.90
N PHE A 735 20.28 -2.75 -19.13
CA PHE A 735 19.18 -1.84 -18.83
C PHE A 735 19.18 -1.46 -17.34
N MET A 736 19.18 -2.42 -16.41
CA MET A 736 19.16 -2.17 -14.97
C MET A 736 20.35 -1.38 -14.46
N LYS A 737 21.52 -1.50 -15.11
CA LYS A 737 22.71 -0.71 -14.76
C LYS A 737 22.65 0.73 -15.24
N LEU A 738 22.02 0.98 -16.38
CA LEU A 738 22.11 2.25 -17.10
C LEU A 738 20.89 3.15 -16.93
N PHE A 739 19.69 2.57 -16.67
CA PHE A 739 18.44 3.33 -16.75
C PHE A 739 18.37 4.52 -15.78
N ASN A 740 19.07 4.47 -14.66
CA ASN A 740 19.08 5.57 -13.69
C ASN A 740 19.87 6.80 -14.15
N GLY A 741 20.75 6.66 -15.18
CA GLY A 741 21.73 7.70 -15.55
C GLY A 741 21.39 8.51 -16.79
N TYR A 742 20.30 8.22 -17.49
CA TYR A 742 19.96 8.90 -18.75
C TYR A 742 18.64 9.66 -18.65
N ARG A 743 18.58 10.81 -19.31
CA ARG A 743 17.44 11.72 -19.27
C ARG A 743 16.23 11.18 -20.03
N ILE A 744 16.49 10.56 -21.19
CA ILE A 744 15.49 9.95 -22.06
C ILE A 744 15.87 8.50 -22.29
N ILE A 745 14.88 7.60 -22.21
CA ILE A 745 15.06 6.19 -22.52
C ILE A 745 14.04 5.76 -23.57
N GLN A 746 14.52 5.15 -24.65
CA GLN A 746 13.71 4.49 -25.68
C GLN A 746 13.92 2.99 -25.65
N LEU A 747 12.84 2.24 -25.51
CA LEU A 747 12.85 0.77 -25.59
C LEU A 747 12.04 0.31 -26.80
N TYR A 748 12.69 -0.31 -27.78
CA TYR A 748 12.07 -1.09 -28.82
C TYR A 748 12.16 -2.56 -28.43
N THR A 749 11.08 -3.11 -27.88
CA THR A 749 11.09 -4.48 -27.36
C THR A 749 9.70 -5.10 -27.39
N HIS A 750 9.58 -6.35 -26.94
CA HIS A 750 8.29 -6.97 -26.64
C HIS A 750 7.93 -6.82 -25.17
N ALA A 751 6.63 -6.71 -24.90
CA ALA A 751 6.07 -6.74 -23.55
C ALA A 751 4.78 -7.55 -23.55
N ALA A 752 4.42 -8.05 -22.38
CA ALA A 752 3.13 -8.68 -22.15
C ALA A 752 2.51 -8.14 -20.85
N ASP A 753 1.20 -8.02 -20.83
CA ASP A 753 0.43 -7.54 -19.67
C ASP A 753 0.30 -8.57 -18.56
N SER A 754 0.44 -9.86 -18.92
CA SER A 754 0.37 -10.99 -17.99
C SER A 754 1.38 -12.05 -18.40
N SER A 755 2.25 -12.41 -17.46
CA SER A 755 3.17 -13.54 -17.58
C SER A 755 2.57 -14.79 -16.93
N SER A 756 3.31 -15.91 -16.98
CA SER A 756 3.00 -17.11 -16.20
C SER A 756 2.91 -16.85 -14.69
N LEU A 757 3.48 -15.74 -14.22
CA LEU A 757 3.42 -15.28 -12.83
C LEU A 757 2.26 -14.32 -12.55
N GLY A 758 1.44 -13.97 -13.56
CA GLY A 758 0.29 -13.07 -13.42
C GLY A 758 0.67 -11.59 -13.24
N GLU A 759 1.87 -11.18 -13.69
CA GLU A 759 2.33 -9.80 -13.65
C GLU A 759 2.93 -9.34 -14.99
N PRO A 760 2.94 -8.02 -15.29
CA PRO A 760 3.53 -7.48 -16.52
C PRO A 760 5.01 -7.80 -16.67
N VAL A 761 5.43 -7.98 -17.93
CA VAL A 761 6.81 -8.37 -18.27
C VAL A 761 7.32 -7.59 -19.51
N ILE A 762 8.58 -7.18 -19.47
CA ILE A 762 9.34 -6.64 -20.62
C ILE A 762 10.43 -7.65 -20.97
N TYR A 763 10.63 -7.91 -22.27
CA TYR A 763 11.62 -8.86 -22.74
C TYR A 763 12.88 -8.16 -23.25
N PHE A 764 14.04 -8.62 -22.81
CA PHE A 764 15.36 -8.23 -23.33
C PHE A 764 15.97 -9.38 -24.12
N ASN A 765 17.11 -9.13 -24.77
CA ASN A 765 17.76 -10.18 -25.56
C ASN A 765 18.11 -11.43 -24.74
N ASP A 766 18.51 -11.25 -23.48
CA ASP A 766 18.97 -12.32 -22.58
C ASP A 766 17.87 -12.90 -21.67
N SER A 767 16.90 -12.09 -21.26
CA SER A 767 15.91 -12.49 -20.25
C SER A 767 14.76 -11.53 -20.12
N ALA A 768 13.73 -11.93 -19.36
CA ALA A 768 12.60 -11.10 -19.02
C ALA A 768 12.84 -10.26 -17.77
N LEU A 769 12.23 -9.07 -17.70
CA LEU A 769 12.12 -8.22 -16.51
C LEU A 769 10.66 -8.17 -16.08
N TYR A 770 10.38 -8.63 -14.89
CA TYR A 770 9.05 -8.54 -14.30
C TYR A 770 8.86 -7.21 -13.56
N LEU A 771 7.61 -6.71 -13.52
CA LEU A 771 7.30 -5.43 -12.90
C LEU A 771 7.75 -5.37 -11.42
N SER A 772 7.56 -6.46 -10.68
CA SER A 772 7.97 -6.58 -9.27
C SER A 772 9.49 -6.49 -9.06
N GLU A 773 10.28 -6.77 -10.11
CA GLU A 773 11.74 -6.70 -10.08
C GLU A 773 12.30 -5.29 -10.37
N LEU A 774 11.43 -4.36 -10.77
CA LEU A 774 11.79 -2.96 -11.02
C LEU A 774 11.97 -2.20 -9.70
N ILE A 775 13.05 -2.52 -8.99
CA ILE A 775 13.40 -1.92 -7.71
C ILE A 775 14.73 -1.18 -7.87
N PRO A 776 14.73 0.16 -7.95
CA PRO A 776 15.94 0.96 -8.12
C PRO A 776 16.71 1.06 -6.81
N GLU A 777 18.03 1.12 -6.91
CA GLU A 777 18.94 1.36 -5.79
C GLU A 777 19.22 2.86 -5.60
N LYS A 778 18.87 3.68 -6.59
CA LYS A 778 19.04 5.13 -6.61
C LYS A 778 17.90 5.77 -7.37
N LYS A 779 17.59 7.00 -7.04
CA LYS A 779 16.60 7.80 -7.75
C LYS A 779 16.98 7.97 -9.23
N PRO A 780 16.08 7.69 -10.20
CA PRO A 780 16.40 7.88 -11.62
C PRO A 780 16.51 9.37 -11.98
N SER A 781 17.47 9.69 -12.85
CA SER A 781 17.55 11.01 -13.50
C SER A 781 16.67 11.11 -14.76
N THR A 782 16.00 10.01 -15.11
CA THR A 782 15.14 9.88 -16.29
C THR A 782 13.91 10.78 -16.18
N ARG A 783 13.65 11.56 -17.23
CA ARG A 783 12.49 12.43 -17.34
C ARG A 783 11.42 11.88 -18.27
N LEU A 784 11.85 11.11 -19.27
CA LEU A 784 10.97 10.49 -20.25
C LEU A 784 11.40 9.06 -20.52
N ILE A 785 10.46 8.13 -20.45
CA ILE A 785 10.64 6.77 -20.95
C ILE A 785 9.61 6.46 -22.02
N VAL A 786 10.09 5.92 -23.15
CA VAL A 786 9.25 5.54 -24.28
C VAL A 786 9.32 4.04 -24.47
N LEU A 787 8.19 3.39 -24.27
CA LEU A 787 8.00 1.94 -24.36
C LEU A 787 7.31 1.63 -25.68
N SER A 788 8.05 1.51 -26.77
CA SER A 788 7.53 1.08 -28.06
C SER A 788 7.48 -0.46 -28.11
N ALA A 789 6.66 -1.04 -27.27
CA ALA A 789 6.37 -2.46 -27.17
C ALA A 789 4.86 -2.68 -27.18
N CYS A 790 4.42 -3.88 -27.58
CA CYS A 790 3.01 -4.21 -27.62
C CYS A 790 2.40 -4.17 -26.21
N GLU A 791 1.23 -3.54 -26.08
CA GLU A 791 0.39 -3.62 -24.87
C GLU A 791 1.04 -3.13 -23.55
N THR A 792 2.01 -2.22 -23.64
CA THR A 792 2.70 -1.69 -22.43
C THR A 792 1.80 -0.85 -21.53
N GLY A 793 0.66 -0.40 -22.04
CA GLY A 793 -0.39 0.27 -21.27
C GLY A 793 -1.39 -0.67 -20.62
N LYS A 794 -1.36 -1.96 -20.97
CA LYS A 794 -2.20 -2.99 -20.36
C LYS A 794 -1.55 -3.59 -19.11
N GLY A 795 -2.35 -4.22 -18.29
CA GLY A 795 -1.94 -4.89 -17.06
C GLY A 795 -3.17 -5.17 -16.20
N LYS A 796 -2.97 -5.68 -15.00
CA LYS A 796 -4.07 -5.93 -14.08
C LYS A 796 -4.67 -4.60 -13.62
N LEU A 797 -5.94 -4.37 -13.97
CA LEU A 797 -6.67 -3.20 -13.50
C LEU A 797 -7.02 -3.36 -12.03
N TYR A 798 -6.56 -2.43 -11.22
CA TYR A 798 -7.03 -2.23 -9.85
C TYR A 798 -7.84 -0.94 -9.81
N GLN A 799 -9.14 -1.09 -9.63
CA GLN A 799 -10.06 0.06 -9.60
C GLN A 799 -9.61 1.10 -8.56
N GLY A 800 -9.52 2.35 -8.98
CA GLY A 800 -9.03 3.46 -8.17
C GLY A 800 -7.49 3.59 -8.10
N GLU A 801 -6.72 2.57 -8.49
CA GLU A 801 -5.26 2.65 -8.61
C GLU A 801 -4.78 2.64 -10.07
N GLY A 802 -5.70 2.37 -11.00
CA GLY A 802 -5.40 2.27 -12.42
C GLY A 802 -4.78 0.94 -12.83
N VAL A 803 -4.25 0.90 -14.04
CA VAL A 803 -3.59 -0.29 -14.59
C VAL A 803 -2.21 -0.47 -13.98
N PHE A 804 -1.96 -1.61 -13.35
CA PHE A 804 -0.65 -2.01 -12.87
C PHE A 804 0.18 -2.50 -14.06
N SER A 805 0.85 -1.57 -14.69
CA SER A 805 1.70 -1.76 -15.87
C SER A 805 3.11 -1.24 -15.60
N PHE A 806 4.05 -1.49 -16.51
CA PHE A 806 5.40 -0.92 -16.43
C PHE A 806 5.39 0.61 -16.43
N ASN A 807 4.43 1.22 -17.14
CA ASN A 807 4.25 2.66 -17.13
C ASN A 807 4.05 3.19 -15.70
N ARG A 808 3.12 2.59 -14.96
CA ARG A 808 2.89 2.94 -13.55
C ARG A 808 4.12 2.63 -12.67
N GLY A 809 4.84 1.54 -12.96
CA GLY A 809 6.08 1.21 -12.26
C GLY A 809 7.14 2.29 -12.42
N PHE A 810 7.35 2.80 -13.62
CA PHE A 810 8.27 3.91 -13.87
C PHE A 810 7.82 5.22 -13.22
N ALA A 811 6.51 5.51 -13.26
CA ALA A 811 5.95 6.64 -12.54
C ALA A 811 6.20 6.55 -11.02
N ALA A 812 6.07 5.35 -10.43
CA ALA A 812 6.36 5.10 -9.02
C ALA A 812 7.83 5.33 -8.64
N LEU A 813 8.75 5.20 -9.61
CA LEU A 813 10.17 5.55 -9.44
C LEU A 813 10.46 7.05 -9.56
N GLY A 814 9.44 7.86 -9.82
CA GLY A 814 9.58 9.31 -9.98
C GLY A 814 9.93 9.74 -11.40
N ILE A 815 9.74 8.90 -12.41
CA ILE A 815 9.86 9.30 -13.81
C ILE A 815 8.58 10.04 -14.22
N PRO A 816 8.65 11.34 -14.57
CA PRO A 816 7.47 12.17 -14.70
C PRO A 816 6.60 11.85 -15.91
N GLY A 817 7.20 11.45 -17.03
CA GLY A 817 6.46 11.22 -18.26
C GLY A 817 6.87 9.94 -18.99
N SER A 818 5.91 9.35 -19.68
CA SER A 818 6.12 8.16 -20.51
C SER A 818 5.25 8.20 -21.76
N VAL A 819 5.74 7.56 -22.85
CA VAL A 819 4.95 7.21 -24.02
C VAL A 819 4.81 5.70 -24.07
N ILE A 820 3.58 5.22 -24.21
CA ILE A 820 3.22 3.80 -24.22
C ILE A 820 2.32 3.48 -25.40
N ASN A 821 2.33 2.22 -25.84
CA ASN A 821 1.39 1.75 -26.84
C ASN A 821 0.22 1.00 -26.18
N LEU A 822 -1.00 1.33 -26.59
CA LEU A 822 -2.22 0.70 -26.06
C LEU A 822 -2.53 -0.64 -26.72
N TRP A 823 -2.00 -0.91 -27.91
CA TRP A 823 -2.10 -2.19 -28.64
C TRP A 823 -0.86 -2.43 -29.51
N ALA A 824 -0.76 -3.62 -30.09
CA ALA A 824 0.28 -3.98 -31.04
C ALA A 824 0.05 -3.27 -32.38
N VAL A 825 0.93 -2.35 -32.72
CA VAL A 825 0.91 -1.61 -33.99
C VAL A 825 1.97 -2.16 -34.94
N GLU A 826 1.78 -1.93 -36.23
CA GLU A 826 2.81 -2.16 -37.25
C GLU A 826 4.10 -1.42 -36.89
N ASN A 827 5.24 -2.13 -36.93
CA ASN A 827 6.52 -1.59 -36.52
C ASN A 827 6.93 -0.33 -37.31
N GLU A 828 6.73 -0.31 -38.65
CA GLU A 828 7.09 0.82 -39.51
C GLU A 828 6.34 2.10 -39.14
N SER A 829 5.04 1.99 -38.83
CA SER A 829 4.23 3.13 -38.36
C SER A 829 4.75 3.66 -37.04
N THR A 830 5.06 2.75 -36.12
CA THR A 830 5.66 3.13 -34.81
C THR A 830 6.98 3.84 -34.98
N TYR A 831 7.89 3.33 -35.84
CA TYR A 831 9.20 3.94 -36.04
C TYR A 831 9.05 5.33 -36.66
N THR A 832 8.22 5.48 -37.67
CA THR A 832 7.95 6.77 -38.33
C THR A 832 7.43 7.83 -37.36
N ILE A 833 6.47 7.47 -36.52
CA ILE A 833 5.90 8.38 -35.51
C ILE A 833 6.97 8.73 -34.46
N MET A 834 7.73 7.75 -33.96
CA MET A 834 8.76 8.01 -32.94
C MET A 834 9.92 8.86 -33.50
N GLU A 835 10.36 8.65 -34.75
CA GLU A 835 11.37 9.50 -35.40
C GLU A 835 10.89 10.95 -35.46
N SER A 836 9.64 11.19 -35.89
CA SER A 836 9.04 12.54 -35.92
C SER A 836 8.86 13.11 -34.51
N PHE A 837 8.42 12.31 -33.55
CA PHE A 837 8.29 12.71 -32.16
C PHE A 837 9.63 13.22 -31.59
N TYR A 838 10.69 12.45 -31.74
CA TYR A 838 12.01 12.83 -31.21
C TYR A 838 12.64 14.00 -31.95
N LYS A 839 12.34 14.17 -33.24
CA LYS A 839 12.68 15.39 -33.96
C LYS A 839 12.08 16.62 -33.25
N TYR A 840 10.78 16.60 -32.95
CA TYR A 840 10.12 17.72 -32.29
C TYR A 840 10.60 17.91 -30.84
N VAL A 841 10.88 16.83 -30.11
CA VAL A 841 11.51 16.90 -28.77
C VAL A 841 12.88 17.57 -28.85
N SER A 842 13.71 17.23 -29.85
CA SER A 842 15.05 17.84 -30.03
C SER A 842 14.96 19.31 -30.43
N GLU A 843 13.89 19.74 -31.11
CA GLU A 843 13.55 21.13 -31.40
C GLU A 843 13.04 21.94 -30.20
N GLY A 844 12.85 21.28 -29.06
CA GLY A 844 12.45 21.92 -27.78
C GLY A 844 10.95 22.03 -27.57
N LEU A 845 10.10 21.26 -28.26
CA LEU A 845 8.69 21.24 -28.02
C LEU A 845 8.37 20.42 -26.76
N PRO A 846 7.32 20.78 -26.00
CA PRO A 846 6.76 19.93 -24.94
C PRO A 846 6.39 18.55 -25.47
N THR A 847 6.56 17.53 -24.65
CA THR A 847 6.44 16.11 -25.07
C THR A 847 5.06 15.73 -25.61
N ASP A 848 3.99 16.30 -25.07
CA ASP A 848 2.60 16.10 -25.55
C ASP A 848 2.39 16.75 -26.94
N ILE A 849 2.82 17.99 -27.12
CA ILE A 849 2.75 18.70 -28.39
C ILE A 849 3.61 18.00 -29.46
N ALA A 850 4.80 17.53 -29.08
CA ALA A 850 5.67 16.77 -29.97
C ALA A 850 4.99 15.48 -30.46
N LEU A 851 4.28 14.76 -29.59
CA LEU A 851 3.55 13.54 -29.96
C LEU A 851 2.35 13.85 -30.86
N GLN A 852 1.56 14.89 -30.55
CA GLN A 852 0.44 15.33 -31.40
C GLN A 852 0.93 15.66 -32.81
N LYS A 853 1.98 16.50 -32.94
CA LYS A 853 2.53 16.87 -34.25
C LYS A 853 3.06 15.67 -35.04
N ALA A 854 3.73 14.74 -34.37
CA ALA A 854 4.21 13.51 -34.98
C ALA A 854 3.06 12.66 -35.56
N LYS A 855 1.95 12.56 -34.84
CA LYS A 855 0.74 11.86 -35.32
C LYS A 855 0.08 12.58 -36.50
N LEU A 856 -0.06 13.91 -36.43
CA LEU A 856 -0.61 14.73 -37.51
C LEU A 856 0.25 14.64 -38.78
N ASP A 857 1.58 14.70 -38.65
CA ASP A 857 2.48 14.49 -39.79
C ASP A 857 2.35 13.10 -40.39
N PHE A 858 2.23 12.06 -39.54
CA PHE A 858 2.02 10.70 -39.99
C PHE A 858 0.72 10.59 -40.81
N ILE A 859 -0.39 11.13 -40.30
CA ILE A 859 -1.69 11.13 -40.99
C ILE A 859 -1.60 11.85 -42.33
N LYS A 860 -0.92 13.00 -42.39
CA LYS A 860 -0.76 13.84 -43.58
C LYS A 860 0.11 13.19 -44.66
N LEU A 861 1.22 12.57 -44.24
CA LEU A 861 2.25 12.06 -45.17
C LEU A 861 2.03 10.60 -45.57
N SER A 862 1.24 9.85 -44.82
CA SER A 862 0.98 8.43 -45.06
C SER A 862 0.01 8.21 -46.24
N PRO A 863 0.13 7.10 -46.99
CA PRO A 863 -0.89 6.62 -47.90
C PRO A 863 -2.25 6.49 -47.26
N HIS A 864 -3.31 6.54 -48.02
CA HIS A 864 -4.69 6.56 -47.56
C HIS A 864 -4.99 5.36 -46.62
N GLU A 865 -4.48 4.19 -46.95
CA GLU A 865 -4.69 2.93 -46.22
C GLU A 865 -4.07 2.97 -44.82
N ARG A 866 -3.05 3.77 -44.58
CA ARG A 866 -2.35 3.92 -43.30
C ARG A 866 -2.83 5.12 -42.48
N ARG A 867 -3.85 5.87 -42.92
CA ARG A 867 -4.41 7.00 -42.15
C ARG A 867 -5.42 6.59 -41.10
N LEU A 868 -5.76 5.29 -41.02
CA LEU A 868 -6.65 4.76 -40.02
C LEU A 868 -6.07 4.89 -38.61
N PRO A 869 -6.88 5.19 -37.59
CA PRO A 869 -6.43 5.31 -36.20
C PRO A 869 -5.67 4.09 -35.64
N TYR A 870 -5.91 2.90 -36.18
CA TYR A 870 -5.12 1.71 -35.87
C TYR A 870 -3.60 1.97 -35.93
N TYR A 871 -3.13 2.72 -36.95
CA TYR A 871 -1.70 2.92 -37.22
C TYR A 871 -1.06 4.04 -36.38
N TRP A 872 -1.84 5.04 -35.89
CA TRP A 872 -1.27 6.23 -35.28
C TRP A 872 -1.80 6.52 -33.86
N ALA A 873 -2.93 5.92 -33.46
CA ALA A 873 -3.55 6.29 -32.19
C ALA A 873 -3.04 5.50 -30.98
N ALA A 874 -2.31 4.38 -31.20
CA ALA A 874 -1.80 3.54 -30.13
C ALA A 874 -0.80 4.23 -29.20
N PRO A 875 0.21 5.03 -29.68
CA PRO A 875 1.11 5.74 -28.79
C PRO A 875 0.37 6.86 -28.03
N VAL A 876 0.38 6.81 -26.70
CA VAL A 876 -0.21 7.86 -25.86
C VAL A 876 0.81 8.35 -24.84
N PHE A 877 0.74 9.64 -24.51
CA PHE A 877 1.58 10.24 -23.46
C PHE A 877 0.87 10.16 -22.12
N VAL A 878 1.57 9.64 -21.09
CA VAL A 878 1.06 9.52 -19.74
C VAL A 878 2.01 10.17 -18.76
N GLY A 879 1.49 11.04 -17.91
CA GLY A 879 2.23 11.70 -16.85
C GLY A 879 2.33 13.22 -17.03
N LYS A 880 3.36 13.80 -16.42
CA LYS A 880 3.63 15.24 -16.49
C LYS A 880 4.41 15.58 -17.76
N THR A 881 3.85 16.48 -18.55
CA THR A 881 4.49 16.94 -19.79
C THR A 881 5.58 17.96 -19.50
N GLU A 882 6.70 17.88 -20.23
CA GLU A 882 7.84 18.76 -20.01
C GLU A 882 8.51 19.12 -21.35
N THR A 883 9.16 20.28 -21.38
CA THR A 883 10.15 20.61 -22.39
C THR A 883 11.49 20.03 -21.95
N LEU A 884 12.00 19.07 -22.70
CA LEU A 884 13.27 18.43 -22.40
C LEU A 884 14.40 19.24 -23.03
N ASN A 885 15.13 20.03 -22.24
CA ASN A 885 16.32 20.74 -22.71
C ASN A 885 17.41 19.70 -23.04
N VAL A 886 17.50 19.30 -24.29
CA VAL A 886 18.42 18.28 -24.81
C VAL A 886 19.55 18.86 -25.67
N SER A 887 19.44 20.13 -26.12
CA SER A 887 20.49 20.82 -26.79
C SER A 887 21.63 21.11 -25.83
N GLY A 888 22.80 20.55 -26.07
CA GLY A 888 24.06 20.90 -25.37
C GLY A 888 24.58 22.33 -25.72
N HIS A 889 23.73 23.15 -26.26
CA HIS A 889 24.00 24.58 -26.35
C HIS A 889 23.75 25.13 -24.97
N SER A 890 24.83 25.09 -24.15
CA SER A 890 24.95 26.02 -23.04
C SER A 890 24.48 27.38 -23.56
N ASN A 891 23.77 28.11 -22.74
CA ASN A 891 23.45 29.53 -22.98
C ASN A 891 24.73 30.38 -23.03
N LEU A 892 25.78 29.89 -23.75
CA LEU A 892 27.01 30.63 -23.98
C LEU A 892 26.70 31.98 -24.62
N PHE A 893 25.65 32.03 -25.47
CA PHE A 893 25.22 33.29 -26.08
C PHE A 893 24.50 34.20 -25.07
N THR A 894 23.70 33.67 -24.21
CA THR A 894 23.05 34.44 -23.10
C THR A 894 24.07 34.77 -22.02
N GLU A 895 24.97 33.86 -21.64
CA GLU A 895 26.04 34.15 -20.69
C GLU A 895 27.04 35.14 -21.25
N LEU A 896 27.40 35.05 -22.54
CA LEU A 896 28.21 36.04 -23.23
C LEU A 896 27.47 37.37 -23.35
N LEU A 897 26.17 37.37 -23.65
CA LEU A 897 25.39 38.61 -23.72
C LEU A 897 25.24 39.27 -22.33
N VAL A 898 24.99 38.52 -21.27
CA VAL A 898 24.94 39.01 -19.90
C VAL A 898 26.32 39.49 -19.44
N SER A 899 27.38 38.75 -19.76
CA SER A 899 28.76 39.14 -19.46
C SER A 899 29.14 40.40 -20.25
N PHE A 900 28.72 40.54 -21.50
CA PHE A 900 28.93 41.71 -22.31
C PHE A 900 28.15 42.92 -21.82
N VAL A 901 26.90 42.75 -21.39
CA VAL A 901 26.08 43.83 -20.78
C VAL A 901 26.65 44.24 -19.44
N LEU A 902 27.13 43.31 -18.63
CA LEU A 902 27.79 43.61 -17.34
C LEU A 902 29.14 44.32 -17.56
N LEU A 903 29.91 43.90 -18.59
CA LEU A 903 31.20 44.51 -18.90
C LEU A 903 31.03 45.93 -19.48
N THR A 904 30.02 46.14 -20.36
CA THR A 904 29.70 47.47 -20.89
C THR A 904 29.11 48.39 -19.82
N GLY A 905 28.28 47.87 -18.91
CA GLY A 905 27.78 48.59 -17.75
C GLY A 905 28.91 49.02 -16.78
N PHE A 906 29.88 48.14 -16.55
CA PHE A 906 31.05 48.40 -15.70
C PHE A 906 31.98 49.45 -16.34
N LEU A 907 32.24 49.37 -17.67
CA LEU A 907 33.01 50.33 -18.45
C LEU A 907 32.32 51.71 -18.47
N PHE A 908 30.98 51.73 -18.62
CA PHE A 908 30.22 52.98 -18.57
C PHE A 908 30.30 53.65 -17.20
N PHE A 909 30.25 52.86 -16.10
CA PHE A 909 30.38 53.40 -14.73
C PHE A 909 31.80 53.82 -14.38
N TYR A 910 32.80 53.16 -14.94
CA TYR A 910 34.23 53.49 -14.71
C TYR A 910 34.69 54.70 -15.51
N LEU A 911 34.14 54.90 -16.71
CA LEU A 911 34.49 56.00 -17.63
C LEU A 911 33.60 57.25 -17.45
N TRP A 912 32.59 57.20 -16.55
CA TRP A 912 31.77 58.35 -16.29
C TRP A 912 32.57 59.43 -15.54
N PRO A 913 32.75 60.62 -16.17
CA PRO A 913 33.58 61.65 -15.55
C PRO A 913 32.95 62.11 -14.23
N LYS A 914 33.72 62.00 -13.15
CA LYS A 914 33.37 62.65 -11.86
C LYS A 914 33.31 64.16 -12.09
N ARG A 915 32.14 64.74 -12.23
CA ARG A 915 31.99 66.18 -12.17
C ARG A 915 32.41 66.67 -10.82
N LYS A 916 33.55 67.33 -10.77
CA LYS A 916 34.01 68.14 -9.61
C LYS A 916 32.90 69.13 -9.28
N LYS A 917 32.40 69.10 -8.04
CA LYS A 917 31.66 70.23 -7.44
C LYS A 917 32.75 71.27 -7.07
N SER A 918 32.81 72.40 -7.74
CA SER A 918 33.40 73.59 -7.28
C SER A 918 32.33 74.56 -6.75
N GLN A 919 32.46 74.86 -5.43
CA GLN A 919 31.80 75.88 -4.63
C GLN A 919 30.25 75.88 -4.59
#